data_cd3890f882e81744964607a5f9fbb617
#
_entry.id   cd3890f882e81744964607a5f9fbb617
#
_cell.length_a   1.000
_cell.length_b   1.000
_cell.length_c   1.000
_cell.angle_alpha   90.00
_cell.angle_beta   90.00
_cell.angle_gamma   90.00
#
_symmetry.space_group_name_H-M   'P 1'
#
loop_
_entity.id
_entity.type
_entity.pdbx_description
1 polymer ?
#
loop_
_entity_poly.entity_id
_entity_poly.type
_entity_poly.pdbx_seq_one_letter_code
_entity_poly.pdbx_strand_id
1 'polypeptide(L)'
;MPLAQLPTIDYCGLTIILGKPSRFDTHKLLSGHAGYLFTKYLHPAIVESISLQVATEPVTILPNTKVVLLLGDEAVAKYYPIEEGKPTTLNDARGNPAMGKDGVIYICSYAPQDAADVKDYESPEGDDDDGEDSDDSSSVKSHGVTKRRNWKWWLKADIKKAFYLAKHGMAPEEDFNIKLYPEIDEVINTLLTPHGEYLYLDIETSAQQTLTCVGFNFSDSKNVYVVPWKTYQNTLTYSDNLCRKFIQALTVAMGRNTVVCHNAAFDLLVLAYKYKIPLPRKVEDTMLMWHRCYPEVEKSLGHLISYFLNRRYHKGEGIYSPHNATQELQLYTYNGKDIVTTRGIHIGLKAELVKTGAEKSADWANRMLRPYLTATLRGIKTDVAAFCKRYDNLEAKRLALNRCIAIITSRPDMNVRSWQQVTKYLYAEQKLPCPDPKNPTNSKTLLRLLTKHKIPSIKLILMSKRTGKLSSSMKIRLWMDLTTKSTDNFNRWTCGYNIAGTDSFRLGSRAIFKYKRGDAEGKIGYGTNLQNQKKEQRTLFVSDTGLKLGQVDQAGAEALIVAYLCRHGRFRDLFLNGIKSHVFVGLHVFKDAWKKRIDNPDCVDALCDLNPRELKLHPDFKKVERLIKDSDAWPAAERYYFIAKMICHASNYGM
;
A
#
# COMPACT_ATOMS: atom_id res chain seq x y z
N MET A 1 -25.20 -35.71 16.45
CA MET A 1 -26.06 -34.70 17.11
C MET A 1 -25.90 -33.41 16.32
N PRO A 2 -26.97 -32.64 16.09
CA PRO A 2 -26.85 -31.38 15.37
C PRO A 2 -25.89 -30.44 16.12
N LEU A 3 -24.95 -29.86 15.42
CA LEU A 3 -23.97 -28.90 15.98
C LEU A 3 -24.56 -27.51 16.26
N ALA A 4 -25.86 -27.33 15.98
CA ALA A 4 -26.55 -26.07 16.23
C ALA A 4 -26.66 -25.78 17.74
N GLN A 5 -26.37 -24.54 18.10
CA GLN A 5 -26.57 -24.02 19.45
C GLN A 5 -27.71 -23.02 19.45
N LEU A 6 -28.77 -23.35 20.16
CA LEU A 6 -29.90 -22.45 20.40
C LEU A 6 -29.58 -21.51 21.58
N PRO A 7 -30.19 -20.31 21.62
CA PRO A 7 -30.00 -19.39 22.74
C PRO A 7 -30.49 -20.02 24.04
N THR A 8 -29.73 -19.86 25.12
CA THR A 8 -30.06 -20.34 26.47
C THR A 8 -30.69 -19.27 27.36
N ILE A 9 -30.61 -18.02 26.93
CA ILE A 9 -31.24 -16.84 27.52
C ILE A 9 -32.06 -16.09 26.46
N ASP A 10 -32.66 -14.96 26.81
CA ASP A 10 -33.48 -14.18 25.88
C ASP A 10 -32.76 -13.92 24.56
N TYR A 11 -33.39 -14.31 23.45
CA TYR A 11 -32.84 -14.23 22.12
C TYR A 11 -32.71 -12.76 21.65
N CYS A 12 -31.52 -12.32 21.34
CA CYS A 12 -31.26 -10.94 20.94
C CYS A 12 -31.60 -10.62 19.48
N GLY A 13 -32.12 -11.57 18.71
CA GLY A 13 -32.46 -11.40 17.29
C GLY A 13 -31.27 -11.58 16.33
N LEU A 14 -30.13 -12.13 16.79
CA LEU A 14 -28.95 -12.40 15.95
C LEU A 14 -28.75 -13.90 15.80
N THR A 15 -28.78 -14.39 14.57
CA THR A 15 -28.35 -15.73 14.18
C THR A 15 -27.01 -15.66 13.49
N ILE A 16 -26.06 -16.54 13.84
CA ILE A 16 -24.76 -16.66 13.19
C ILE A 16 -24.68 -18.02 12.49
N ILE A 17 -24.33 -18.01 11.21
CA ILE A 17 -24.18 -19.19 10.38
C ILE A 17 -22.72 -19.30 9.94
N LEU A 18 -22.03 -20.36 10.39
CA LEU A 18 -20.68 -20.72 9.98
C LEU A 18 -20.73 -21.51 8.67
N GLY A 19 -19.80 -21.27 7.74
CA GLY A 19 -19.69 -22.04 6.49
C GLY A 19 -19.47 -23.53 6.76
N LYS A 20 -18.53 -23.83 7.66
CA LYS A 20 -18.21 -25.20 8.10
C LYS A 20 -17.74 -25.19 9.56
N PRO A 21 -17.87 -26.32 10.30
CA PRO A 21 -17.28 -26.43 11.63
C PRO A 21 -15.73 -26.42 11.53
N SER A 22 -15.06 -25.99 12.59
CA SER A 22 -13.61 -26.15 12.70
C SER A 22 -13.28 -27.64 12.88
N ARG A 23 -12.18 -28.10 12.27
CA ARG A 23 -11.64 -29.47 12.48
C ARG A 23 -11.33 -29.78 13.96
N PHE A 24 -11.23 -28.76 14.79
CA PHE A 24 -10.98 -28.87 16.23
C PHE A 24 -12.27 -28.80 17.08
N ASP A 25 -13.44 -28.63 16.45
CA ASP A 25 -14.72 -28.65 17.16
C ASP A 25 -15.14 -30.10 17.42
N THR A 26 -15.12 -30.52 18.68
CA THR A 26 -15.37 -31.92 19.06
C THR A 26 -16.81 -32.22 19.47
N HIS A 27 -17.40 -31.37 20.32
CA HIS A 27 -18.74 -31.60 20.89
C HIS A 27 -19.65 -30.38 20.75
N LYS A 28 -19.09 -29.23 20.44
CA LYS A 28 -19.79 -27.96 20.40
C LYS A 28 -19.12 -27.06 19.33
N LEU A 29 -19.93 -26.31 18.57
CA LEU A 29 -19.43 -25.33 17.64
C LEU A 29 -18.51 -24.33 18.35
N LEU A 30 -17.42 -23.96 17.70
CA LEU A 30 -16.45 -23.03 18.25
C LEU A 30 -15.83 -23.48 19.59
N SER A 31 -15.73 -24.79 19.83
CA SER A 31 -15.05 -25.34 21.01
C SER A 31 -13.53 -25.35 20.91
N GLY A 32 -12.98 -25.27 19.68
CA GLY A 32 -11.54 -25.24 19.41
C GLY A 32 -10.94 -23.85 19.43
N HIS A 33 -9.71 -23.71 18.89
CA HIS A 33 -8.98 -22.43 18.83
C HIS A 33 -9.76 -21.34 18.08
N ALA A 34 -10.49 -21.68 17.02
CA ALA A 34 -11.37 -20.76 16.30
C ALA A 34 -12.46 -20.17 17.22
N GLY A 35 -13.03 -20.98 18.10
CA GLY A 35 -14.00 -20.54 19.09
C GLY A 35 -13.41 -19.63 20.16
N TYR A 36 -12.22 -19.95 20.63
CA TYR A 36 -11.50 -19.06 21.55
C TYR A 36 -11.27 -17.68 20.92
N LEU A 37 -10.84 -17.60 19.66
CA LEU A 37 -10.67 -16.35 18.95
C LEU A 37 -12.00 -15.58 18.80
N PHE A 38 -13.08 -16.30 18.54
CA PHE A 38 -14.42 -15.71 18.40
C PHE A 38 -14.95 -15.18 19.74
N THR A 39 -14.91 -16.00 20.81
CA THR A 39 -15.39 -15.64 22.14
C THR A 39 -14.57 -14.54 22.80
N LYS A 40 -13.31 -14.39 22.43
CA LYS A 40 -12.48 -13.25 22.85
C LYS A 40 -13.09 -11.88 22.47
N TYR A 41 -13.90 -11.84 21.42
CA TYR A 41 -14.55 -10.61 20.95
C TYR A 41 -16.01 -10.47 21.41
N LEU A 42 -16.58 -11.50 22.01
CA LEU A 42 -17.95 -11.54 22.51
C LEU A 42 -17.95 -11.82 24.02
N HIS A 43 -18.73 -11.04 24.76
CA HIS A 43 -18.97 -11.34 26.16
C HIS A 43 -19.73 -12.68 26.28
N PRO A 44 -19.44 -13.57 27.26
CA PRO A 44 -20.11 -14.85 27.42
C PRO A 44 -21.65 -14.76 27.39
N ALA A 45 -22.23 -13.79 28.10
CA ALA A 45 -23.68 -13.56 28.09
C ALA A 45 -24.25 -13.26 26.70
N ILE A 46 -23.47 -12.67 25.81
CA ILE A 46 -23.89 -12.42 24.42
C ILE A 46 -23.90 -13.74 23.63
N VAL A 47 -22.92 -14.61 23.84
CA VAL A 47 -22.88 -15.94 23.19
C VAL A 47 -24.09 -16.77 23.56
N GLU A 48 -24.59 -16.64 24.77
CA GLU A 48 -25.78 -17.34 25.24
C GLU A 48 -27.10 -16.78 24.68
N SER A 49 -27.11 -15.56 24.17
CA SER A 49 -28.29 -14.88 23.59
C SER A 49 -28.39 -14.98 22.07
N ILE A 50 -27.45 -15.63 21.39
CA ILE A 50 -27.43 -15.80 19.93
C ILE A 50 -27.77 -17.25 19.53
N SER A 51 -28.29 -17.41 18.29
CA SER A 51 -28.36 -18.71 17.61
C SER A 51 -27.08 -18.94 16.79
N LEU A 52 -26.43 -20.08 16.98
CA LEU A 52 -25.19 -20.43 16.26
C LEU A 52 -25.42 -21.73 15.48
N GLN A 53 -25.28 -21.69 14.16
CA GLN A 53 -25.58 -22.79 13.25
C GLN A 53 -24.46 -22.98 12.20
N VAL A 54 -24.53 -24.06 11.42
CA VAL A 54 -23.56 -24.40 10.37
C VAL A 54 -24.28 -24.57 9.03
N ALA A 55 -23.71 -24.01 7.97
CA ALA A 55 -24.29 -24.03 6.62
C ALA A 55 -24.35 -25.44 5.99
N THR A 56 -23.52 -26.37 6.46
CA THR A 56 -23.51 -27.78 6.00
C THR A 56 -24.68 -28.60 6.54
N GLU A 57 -25.40 -28.11 7.56
CA GLU A 57 -26.59 -28.71 8.14
C GLU A 57 -27.85 -27.90 7.78
N PRO A 58 -29.08 -28.44 7.96
CA PRO A 58 -30.30 -27.66 7.82
C PRO A 58 -30.31 -26.50 8.82
N VAL A 59 -30.37 -25.28 8.29
CA VAL A 59 -30.40 -24.05 9.09
C VAL A 59 -31.84 -23.68 9.38
N THR A 60 -32.15 -23.38 10.64
CA THR A 60 -33.45 -22.87 11.08
C THR A 60 -33.34 -21.43 11.53
N ILE A 61 -33.97 -20.51 10.78
CA ILE A 61 -34.08 -19.11 11.19
C ILE A 61 -35.14 -19.03 12.31
N LEU A 62 -34.71 -18.63 13.49
CA LEU A 62 -35.60 -18.53 14.64
C LEU A 62 -36.65 -17.42 14.46
N PRO A 63 -37.85 -17.56 15.03
CA PRO A 63 -38.78 -16.45 15.12
C PRO A 63 -38.11 -15.21 15.74
N ASN A 64 -38.47 -14.03 15.26
CA ASN A 64 -37.88 -12.73 15.68
C ASN A 64 -36.40 -12.53 15.32
N THR A 65 -35.81 -13.36 14.46
CA THR A 65 -34.48 -13.08 13.88
C THR A 65 -34.53 -11.78 13.10
N LYS A 66 -33.67 -10.84 13.45
CA LYS A 66 -33.53 -9.53 12.77
C LYS A 66 -32.33 -9.51 11.86
N VAL A 67 -31.26 -10.18 12.29
CA VAL A 67 -29.97 -10.20 11.56
C VAL A 67 -29.43 -11.63 11.50
N VAL A 68 -28.92 -12.00 10.34
CA VAL A 68 -28.12 -13.20 10.11
C VAL A 68 -26.71 -12.80 9.75
N LEU A 69 -25.73 -13.18 10.57
CA LEU A 69 -24.29 -13.00 10.28
C LEU A 69 -23.74 -14.29 9.67
N LEU A 70 -23.31 -14.19 8.42
CA LEU A 70 -22.74 -15.29 7.64
C LEU A 70 -21.20 -15.25 7.73
N LEU A 71 -20.59 -16.34 8.19
CA LEU A 71 -19.15 -16.44 8.37
C LEU A 71 -18.53 -17.45 7.39
N GLY A 72 -17.71 -16.94 6.48
CA GLY A 72 -16.99 -17.72 5.47
C GLY A 72 -17.71 -17.87 4.13
N ASP A 73 -16.97 -18.29 3.11
CA ASP A 73 -17.43 -18.32 1.72
C ASP A 73 -18.64 -19.27 1.51
N GLU A 74 -18.68 -20.42 2.19
CA GLU A 74 -19.77 -21.39 2.04
C GLU A 74 -21.11 -20.86 2.58
N ALA A 75 -21.09 -20.16 3.74
CA ALA A 75 -22.28 -19.55 4.29
C ALA A 75 -22.80 -18.42 3.39
N VAL A 76 -21.89 -17.61 2.86
CA VAL A 76 -22.19 -16.51 1.93
C VAL A 76 -22.80 -17.05 0.64
N ALA A 77 -22.19 -18.06 0.02
CA ALA A 77 -22.67 -18.63 -1.24
C ALA A 77 -24.09 -19.21 -1.12
N LYS A 78 -24.44 -19.73 0.07
CA LYS A 78 -25.73 -20.42 0.29
C LYS A 78 -26.85 -19.49 0.76
N TYR A 79 -26.55 -18.49 1.58
CA TYR A 79 -27.56 -17.73 2.30
C TYR A 79 -27.58 -16.23 2.06
N TYR A 80 -26.50 -15.64 1.49
CA TYR A 80 -26.51 -14.20 1.26
C TYR A 80 -27.48 -13.84 0.13
N PRO A 81 -28.37 -12.85 0.33
CA PRO A 81 -29.33 -12.44 -0.70
C PRO A 81 -28.61 -11.93 -1.94
N ILE A 82 -28.67 -12.67 -3.03
CA ILE A 82 -28.03 -12.34 -4.31
C ILE A 82 -29.11 -11.78 -5.25
N GLU A 83 -28.81 -10.69 -5.92
CA GLU A 83 -29.56 -10.27 -7.12
C GLU A 83 -29.31 -11.28 -8.23
N GLU A 84 -30.37 -11.69 -8.92
CA GLU A 84 -30.29 -12.71 -9.98
C GLU A 84 -29.16 -12.42 -10.98
N GLY A 85 -28.27 -13.42 -11.15
CA GLY A 85 -27.23 -13.42 -12.16
C GLY A 85 -25.84 -12.90 -11.74
N LYS A 86 -25.62 -12.49 -10.47
CA LYS A 86 -24.30 -12.02 -10.01
C LYS A 86 -23.72 -12.96 -8.93
N PRO A 87 -22.63 -13.68 -9.21
CA PRO A 87 -21.93 -14.42 -8.14
C PRO A 87 -21.39 -13.44 -7.11
N THR A 88 -21.74 -13.63 -5.85
CA THR A 88 -21.24 -12.78 -4.76
C THR A 88 -20.18 -13.54 -4.00
N THR A 89 -18.97 -13.00 -3.98
CA THR A 89 -17.88 -13.53 -3.15
C THR A 89 -17.94 -12.91 -1.75
N LEU A 90 -17.36 -13.59 -0.77
CA LEU A 90 -17.24 -13.02 0.58
C LEU A 90 -16.52 -11.66 0.56
N ASN A 91 -15.50 -11.49 -0.29
CA ASN A 91 -14.77 -10.23 -0.39
C ASN A 91 -15.64 -9.07 -0.88
N ASP A 92 -16.64 -9.35 -1.72
CA ASP A 92 -17.57 -8.33 -2.26
C ASP A 92 -18.72 -8.05 -1.27
N ALA A 93 -19.12 -9.04 -0.47
CA ALA A 93 -20.26 -8.97 0.45
C ALA A 93 -19.87 -8.58 1.89
N ARG A 94 -18.60 -8.72 2.27
CA ARG A 94 -18.14 -8.54 3.65
C ARG A 94 -18.54 -7.18 4.24
N GLY A 95 -19.17 -7.23 5.40
CA GLY A 95 -19.60 -6.06 6.17
C GLY A 95 -20.72 -5.24 5.53
N ASN A 96 -21.24 -5.67 4.37
CA ASN A 96 -22.34 -5.00 3.68
C ASN A 96 -23.66 -5.69 4.03
N PRO A 97 -24.62 -5.00 4.68
CA PRO A 97 -25.91 -5.58 4.98
C PRO A 97 -26.79 -5.63 3.72
N ALA A 98 -27.53 -6.72 3.57
CA ALA A 98 -28.55 -6.89 2.53
C ALA A 98 -29.85 -7.36 3.16
N MET A 99 -30.99 -6.84 2.70
CA MET A 99 -32.32 -7.27 3.13
C MET A 99 -32.74 -8.53 2.36
N GLY A 100 -33.05 -9.60 3.09
CA GLY A 100 -33.63 -10.80 2.51
C GLY A 100 -35.10 -10.62 2.16
N LYS A 101 -35.66 -11.52 1.33
CA LYS A 101 -37.08 -11.55 1.00
C LYS A 101 -37.97 -11.84 2.23
N ASP A 102 -37.40 -12.42 3.26
CA ASP A 102 -37.98 -12.70 4.57
C ASP A 102 -38.00 -11.49 5.52
N GLY A 103 -37.50 -10.34 5.10
CA GLY A 103 -37.39 -9.13 5.91
C GLY A 103 -36.24 -9.18 6.93
N VAL A 104 -35.36 -10.18 6.87
CA VAL A 104 -34.19 -10.32 7.73
C VAL A 104 -32.97 -9.65 7.08
N ILE A 105 -32.12 -9.02 7.88
CA ILE A 105 -30.88 -8.41 7.42
C ILE A 105 -29.78 -9.48 7.41
N TYR A 106 -29.13 -9.66 6.26
CA TYR A 106 -27.98 -10.53 6.10
C TYR A 106 -26.69 -9.72 6.01
N ILE A 107 -25.68 -10.07 6.78
CA ILE A 107 -24.35 -9.46 6.76
C ILE A 107 -23.28 -10.54 6.75
N CYS A 108 -22.16 -10.30 6.10
CA CYS A 108 -21.09 -11.29 5.91
C CYS A 108 -19.81 -10.88 6.62
N SER A 109 -19.04 -11.88 7.09
CA SER A 109 -17.69 -11.67 7.60
C SER A 109 -16.79 -12.90 7.39
N TYR A 110 -15.51 -12.73 7.69
CA TYR A 110 -14.53 -13.81 7.66
C TYR A 110 -14.85 -14.86 8.72
N ALA A 111 -14.58 -16.12 8.39
CA ALA A 111 -14.76 -17.21 9.34
C ALA A 111 -13.51 -17.38 10.22
N PRO A 112 -13.65 -17.53 11.53
CA PRO A 112 -12.51 -17.75 12.44
C PRO A 112 -11.70 -19.00 12.09
N GLN A 113 -12.34 -20.05 11.59
CA GLN A 113 -11.70 -21.31 11.21
C GLN A 113 -10.79 -21.17 9.98
N ASP A 114 -11.14 -20.32 9.02
CA ASP A 114 -10.32 -20.07 7.83
C ASP A 114 -8.95 -19.48 8.19
N ALA A 115 -8.87 -18.86 9.34
CA ALA A 115 -7.65 -18.26 9.87
C ALA A 115 -6.89 -19.18 10.83
N ALA A 116 -7.60 -20.05 11.56
CA ALA A 116 -6.96 -21.03 12.43
C ALA A 116 -6.24 -22.13 11.62
N ASP A 117 -6.70 -22.38 10.38
CA ASP A 117 -6.11 -23.34 9.46
C ASP A 117 -4.91 -22.80 8.66
N VAL A 118 -4.77 -21.49 8.58
CA VAL A 118 -3.55 -20.84 8.10
C VAL A 118 -2.60 -20.81 9.29
N LYS A 119 -1.55 -21.67 9.28
CA LYS A 119 -0.39 -21.48 10.17
C LYS A 119 -0.07 -20.00 10.13
N ASP A 120 0.01 -19.36 11.30
CA ASP A 120 0.57 -18.02 11.42
C ASP A 120 1.92 -18.07 10.66
N TYR A 121 1.89 -17.65 9.42
CA TYR A 121 3.08 -17.32 8.70
C TYR A 121 3.48 -16.00 9.35
N GLU A 122 4.25 -16.12 10.42
CA GLU A 122 5.16 -15.05 10.80
C GLU A 122 5.86 -14.70 9.52
N SER A 123 5.53 -13.55 8.95
CA SER A 123 6.40 -12.93 7.96
C SER A 123 7.75 -12.95 8.63
N PRO A 124 8.82 -13.51 8.06
CA PRO A 124 10.13 -13.22 8.57
C PRO A 124 10.23 -11.70 8.55
N GLU A 125 10.17 -11.11 9.75
CA GLU A 125 10.43 -9.71 9.94
C GLU A 125 11.78 -9.43 9.31
N GLY A 126 11.84 -8.43 8.43
CA GLY A 126 13.08 -7.89 7.93
C GLY A 126 13.70 -8.61 6.74
N ASP A 127 12.96 -8.85 5.70
CA ASP A 127 13.49 -8.55 4.39
C ASP A 127 12.97 -7.14 4.04
N ASP A 128 13.84 -6.15 4.17
CA ASP A 128 13.82 -4.98 3.30
C ASP A 128 13.91 -5.55 1.88
N ASP A 129 12.78 -6.03 1.41
CA ASP A 129 12.55 -6.37 0.03
C ASP A 129 12.63 -5.03 -0.68
N ASP A 130 13.86 -4.72 -1.12
CA ASP A 130 14.10 -3.71 -2.13
C ASP A 130 13.05 -3.97 -3.20
N GLY A 131 11.98 -3.17 -3.20
CA GLY A 131 10.78 -3.34 -4.02
C GLY A 131 11.11 -3.74 -5.45
N GLU A 132 11.35 -5.01 -5.64
CA GLU A 132 11.48 -5.61 -6.94
C GLU A 132 10.05 -5.76 -7.46
N ASP A 133 9.62 -4.78 -8.24
CA ASP A 133 8.60 -5.00 -9.26
C ASP A 133 9.06 -6.20 -10.09
N SER A 134 8.65 -7.39 -9.71
CA SER A 134 8.74 -8.57 -10.55
C SER A 134 7.71 -8.38 -11.68
N ASP A 135 8.14 -7.67 -12.72
CA ASP A 135 7.52 -7.73 -14.05
C ASP A 135 7.77 -9.14 -14.63
N ASP A 136 7.12 -10.14 -14.08
CA ASP A 136 7.02 -11.45 -14.71
C ASP A 136 5.55 -11.88 -14.73
N SER A 137 4.88 -11.46 -15.80
CA SER A 137 3.49 -11.73 -16.12
C SER A 137 3.26 -13.15 -16.66
N SER A 138 4.01 -14.12 -16.20
CA SER A 138 3.79 -15.55 -16.49
C SER A 138 3.58 -16.41 -15.24
N SER A 139 3.15 -15.83 -14.15
CA SER A 139 2.61 -16.64 -13.07
C SER A 139 1.18 -17.04 -13.45
N VAL A 140 1.01 -18.30 -13.80
CA VAL A 140 -0.23 -19.05 -13.63
C VAL A 140 -0.90 -18.48 -12.39
N LYS A 141 -2.08 -17.91 -12.55
CA LYS A 141 -2.94 -17.54 -11.44
C LYS A 141 -3.21 -18.83 -10.66
N SER A 142 -2.31 -19.15 -9.72
CA SER A 142 -2.74 -19.98 -8.62
C SER A 142 -3.89 -19.22 -8.01
N HIS A 143 -5.06 -19.82 -7.94
CA HIS A 143 -6.18 -19.37 -7.15
C HIS A 143 -5.76 -19.50 -5.69
N GLY A 144 -4.66 -18.82 -5.33
CA GLY A 144 -4.15 -18.70 -3.99
C GLY A 144 -5.02 -17.71 -3.26
N VAL A 145 -5.62 -18.18 -2.20
CA VAL A 145 -6.23 -17.41 -1.13
C VAL A 145 -5.40 -16.12 -0.96
N THR A 146 -5.93 -15.00 -1.40
CA THR A 146 -5.37 -13.68 -1.11
C THR A 146 -5.23 -13.63 0.40
N LYS A 147 -4.01 -13.47 0.92
CA LYS A 147 -3.74 -13.35 2.35
C LYS A 147 -4.71 -12.30 2.88
N ARG A 148 -5.70 -12.73 3.65
CA ARG A 148 -6.73 -11.86 4.25
C ARG A 148 -6.05 -11.14 5.41
N ARG A 149 -5.27 -10.07 5.10
CA ARG A 149 -4.65 -9.23 6.12
C ARG A 149 -5.74 -8.68 7.03
N ASN A 150 -5.48 -8.65 8.33
CA ASN A 150 -6.34 -8.04 9.34
C ASN A 150 -7.77 -8.62 9.48
N TRP A 151 -7.99 -9.85 9.04
CA TRP A 151 -9.29 -10.51 9.15
C TRP A 151 -9.87 -10.47 10.59
N LYS A 152 -9.04 -10.57 11.62
CA LYS A 152 -9.45 -10.48 13.04
C LYS A 152 -10.07 -9.12 13.37
N TRP A 153 -9.48 -8.06 12.83
CA TRP A 153 -9.97 -6.70 13.00
C TRP A 153 -11.34 -6.53 12.33
N TRP A 154 -11.46 -7.02 11.09
CA TRP A 154 -12.71 -6.95 10.33
C TRP A 154 -13.81 -7.80 10.95
N LEU A 155 -13.52 -9.04 11.36
CA LEU A 155 -14.48 -9.89 12.05
C LEU A 155 -15.05 -9.19 13.29
N LYS A 156 -14.19 -8.56 14.11
CA LYS A 156 -14.64 -7.80 15.28
C LYS A 156 -15.53 -6.61 14.89
N ALA A 157 -15.19 -5.90 13.82
CA ALA A 157 -15.98 -4.77 13.32
C ALA A 157 -17.37 -5.25 12.81
N ASP A 158 -17.38 -6.30 12.01
CA ASP A 158 -18.61 -6.86 11.41
C ASP A 158 -19.55 -7.47 12.46
N ILE A 159 -19.01 -8.15 13.48
CA ILE A 159 -19.80 -8.62 14.64
C ILE A 159 -20.47 -7.44 15.36
N LYS A 160 -19.72 -6.37 15.65
CA LYS A 160 -20.29 -5.18 16.30
C LYS A 160 -21.38 -4.55 15.44
N LYS A 161 -21.16 -4.48 14.13
CA LYS A 161 -22.15 -3.99 13.17
C LYS A 161 -23.41 -4.86 13.16
N ALA A 162 -23.27 -6.20 13.16
CA ALA A 162 -24.39 -7.12 13.21
C ALA A 162 -25.25 -6.92 14.48
N PHE A 163 -24.63 -6.74 15.65
CA PHE A 163 -25.34 -6.41 16.88
C PHE A 163 -26.03 -5.04 16.82
N TYR A 164 -25.35 -4.04 16.27
CA TYR A 164 -25.96 -2.73 16.08
C TYR A 164 -27.22 -2.81 15.21
N LEU A 165 -27.13 -3.53 14.09
CA LEU A 165 -28.25 -3.74 13.17
C LEU A 165 -29.39 -4.55 13.81
N ALA A 166 -29.10 -5.57 14.64
CA ALA A 166 -30.11 -6.32 15.37
C ALA A 166 -30.89 -5.46 16.37
N LYS A 167 -30.21 -4.47 16.96
CA LYS A 167 -30.82 -3.55 17.93
C LYS A 167 -31.57 -2.37 17.27
N HIS A 168 -31.01 -1.81 16.21
CA HIS A 168 -31.47 -0.51 15.66
C HIS A 168 -32.06 -0.64 14.24
N GLY A 169 -31.89 -1.78 13.56
CA GLY A 169 -32.23 -1.94 12.15
C GLY A 169 -31.27 -1.21 11.22
N MET A 170 -31.58 -1.24 9.93
CA MET A 170 -30.89 -0.43 8.92
C MET A 170 -31.43 0.99 8.99
N ALA A 171 -30.53 1.97 9.12
CA ALA A 171 -30.90 3.36 8.92
C ALA A 171 -31.34 3.56 7.46
N PRO A 172 -32.38 4.37 7.21
CA PRO A 172 -32.76 4.74 5.85
C PRO A 172 -31.57 5.43 5.17
N GLU A 173 -31.36 5.12 3.90
CA GLU A 173 -30.35 5.82 3.11
C GLU A 173 -30.76 7.29 2.96
N GLU A 174 -29.78 8.19 3.06
CA GLU A 174 -30.00 9.58 2.74
C GLU A 174 -30.30 9.69 1.24
N ASP A 175 -31.43 10.30 0.91
CA ASP A 175 -31.88 10.45 -0.47
C ASP A 175 -31.12 11.60 -1.14
N PHE A 176 -30.38 11.28 -2.19
CA PHE A 176 -29.64 12.22 -3.03
C PHE A 176 -30.22 12.22 -4.44
N ASN A 177 -30.37 13.41 -5.00
CA ASN A 177 -30.76 13.60 -6.38
C ASN A 177 -29.52 13.56 -7.28
N ILE A 178 -29.22 12.40 -7.87
CA ILE A 178 -28.10 12.24 -8.81
C ILE A 178 -28.55 12.71 -10.19
N LYS A 179 -28.06 13.88 -10.60
CA LYS A 179 -28.31 14.49 -11.91
C LYS A 179 -27.26 13.98 -12.89
N LEU A 180 -27.65 13.02 -13.73
CA LEU A 180 -26.87 12.56 -14.86
C LEU A 180 -27.15 13.46 -16.07
N TYR A 181 -26.15 13.81 -16.86
CA TYR A 181 -26.27 14.76 -17.99
C TYR A 181 -26.94 16.10 -17.62
N PRO A 182 -26.49 16.78 -16.56
CA PRO A 182 -27.08 18.06 -16.18
C PRO A 182 -26.83 19.12 -17.25
N GLU A 183 -27.72 20.11 -17.31
CA GLU A 183 -27.51 21.27 -18.15
C GLU A 183 -26.22 22.00 -17.75
N ILE A 184 -25.31 22.21 -18.69
CA ILE A 184 -23.96 22.71 -18.39
C ILE A 184 -23.94 24.12 -17.81
N ASP A 185 -24.89 24.97 -18.19
CA ASP A 185 -25.03 26.33 -17.64
C ASP A 185 -25.52 26.28 -16.18
N GLU A 186 -26.41 25.32 -15.82
CA GLU A 186 -26.78 25.08 -14.40
C GLU A 186 -25.54 24.66 -13.60
N VAL A 187 -24.74 23.75 -14.13
CA VAL A 187 -23.50 23.27 -13.48
C VAL A 187 -22.53 24.42 -13.27
N ILE A 188 -22.27 25.23 -14.31
CA ILE A 188 -21.33 26.36 -14.23
C ILE A 188 -21.81 27.36 -13.17
N ASN A 189 -23.09 27.70 -13.16
CA ASN A 189 -23.68 28.63 -12.18
C ASN A 189 -23.59 28.06 -10.76
N THR A 190 -23.87 26.76 -10.57
CA THR A 190 -23.73 26.09 -9.28
C THR A 190 -22.28 26.14 -8.78
N LEU A 191 -21.29 25.85 -9.62
CA LEU A 191 -19.87 25.91 -9.26
C LEU A 191 -19.39 27.33 -8.92
N LEU A 192 -19.93 28.35 -9.55
CA LEU A 192 -19.59 29.76 -9.31
C LEU A 192 -20.28 30.32 -8.06
N THR A 193 -21.44 29.80 -7.70
CA THR A 193 -22.19 30.23 -6.50
C THR A 193 -21.48 29.73 -5.22
N PRO A 194 -21.42 30.57 -4.14
CA PRO A 194 -20.96 30.12 -2.84
C PRO A 194 -21.84 29.01 -2.25
N HIS A 195 -21.24 27.98 -1.77
CA HIS A 195 -21.88 26.83 -1.12
C HIS A 195 -21.19 26.52 0.22
N GLY A 196 -21.64 25.47 0.91
CA GLY A 196 -21.07 24.99 2.17
C GLY A 196 -19.57 24.70 2.11
N GLU A 197 -18.99 24.33 3.22
CA GLU A 197 -17.54 24.22 3.41
C GLU A 197 -16.87 23.20 2.46
N TYR A 198 -17.55 22.06 2.21
CA TYR A 198 -16.96 20.92 1.50
C TYR A 198 -17.50 20.79 0.07
N LEU A 199 -16.56 20.52 -0.85
CA LEU A 199 -16.82 20.09 -2.22
C LEU A 199 -16.34 18.63 -2.34
N TYR A 200 -17.27 17.69 -2.39
CA TYR A 200 -16.99 16.29 -2.70
C TYR A 200 -16.77 16.15 -4.20
N LEU A 201 -15.68 15.52 -4.58
CA LEU A 201 -15.24 15.41 -5.97
C LEU A 201 -14.71 14.01 -6.26
N ASP A 202 -15.09 13.47 -7.41
CA ASP A 202 -14.58 12.23 -7.96
C ASP A 202 -14.56 12.30 -9.49
N ILE A 203 -13.59 11.68 -10.14
CA ILE A 203 -13.49 11.65 -11.60
C ILE A 203 -13.36 10.22 -12.11
N GLU A 204 -13.98 9.97 -13.26
CA GLU A 204 -13.73 8.76 -14.02
C GLU A 204 -12.86 9.05 -15.25
N THR A 205 -12.01 8.08 -15.58
CA THR A 205 -11.06 8.22 -16.69
C THR A 205 -11.04 6.99 -17.58
N SER A 206 -10.75 7.20 -18.86
CA SER A 206 -10.42 6.10 -19.78
C SER A 206 -9.12 5.38 -19.39
N ALA A 207 -8.82 4.28 -20.04
CA ALA A 207 -7.55 3.57 -19.90
C ALA A 207 -6.32 4.44 -20.16
N GLN A 208 -6.44 5.48 -21.00
CA GLN A 208 -5.40 6.49 -21.27
C GLN A 208 -5.44 7.65 -20.29
N GLN A 209 -6.27 7.54 -19.23
CA GLN A 209 -6.46 8.56 -18.19
C GLN A 209 -6.90 9.92 -18.75
N THR A 210 -7.67 9.91 -19.82
CA THR A 210 -8.47 11.04 -20.25
C THR A 210 -9.78 11.04 -19.47
N LEU A 211 -10.19 12.23 -19.05
CA LEU A 211 -11.43 12.43 -18.30
C LEU A 211 -12.63 11.88 -19.08
N THR A 212 -13.47 11.09 -18.42
CA THR A 212 -14.74 10.59 -18.96
C THR A 212 -15.91 11.36 -18.37
N CYS A 213 -15.92 11.53 -17.03
CA CYS A 213 -16.86 12.40 -16.35
C CYS A 213 -16.25 13.00 -15.08
N VAL A 214 -16.90 14.02 -14.55
CA VAL A 214 -16.61 14.66 -13.27
C VAL A 214 -17.87 14.64 -12.43
N GLY A 215 -17.82 13.96 -11.28
CA GLY A 215 -18.85 13.98 -10.28
C GLY A 215 -18.54 14.98 -9.16
N PHE A 216 -19.54 15.72 -8.70
CA PHE A 216 -19.37 16.57 -7.54
C PHE A 216 -20.67 16.81 -6.75
N ASN A 217 -20.53 17.17 -5.47
CA ASN A 217 -21.60 17.58 -4.58
C ASN A 217 -21.09 18.57 -3.55
N PHE A 218 -21.89 19.54 -3.19
CA PHE A 218 -21.60 20.46 -2.06
C PHE A 218 -22.23 19.96 -0.76
N SER A 219 -21.59 20.25 0.37
CA SER A 219 -22.03 19.77 1.69
C SER A 219 -23.40 20.28 2.13
N ASP A 220 -23.86 21.41 1.61
CA ASP A 220 -25.17 22.02 1.86
C ASP A 220 -26.24 21.63 0.84
N SER A 221 -25.92 20.74 -0.10
CA SER A 221 -26.81 20.31 -1.19
C SER A 221 -27.05 18.81 -1.19
N LYS A 222 -28.25 18.39 -1.60
CA LYS A 222 -28.58 17.01 -1.92
C LYS A 222 -28.44 16.69 -3.42
N ASN A 223 -28.17 17.69 -4.25
CA ASN A 223 -27.92 17.45 -5.66
C ASN A 223 -26.49 16.99 -5.89
N VAL A 224 -26.33 15.85 -6.54
CA VAL A 224 -25.06 15.31 -7.03
C VAL A 224 -25.04 15.49 -8.53
N TYR A 225 -24.06 16.21 -9.02
CA TYR A 225 -23.91 16.44 -10.46
C TYR A 225 -22.87 15.49 -11.04
N VAL A 226 -23.21 14.80 -12.10
CA VAL A 226 -22.26 14.00 -12.89
C VAL A 226 -22.20 14.59 -14.29
N VAL A 227 -21.12 15.29 -14.57
CA VAL A 227 -20.88 16.05 -15.79
C VAL A 227 -20.10 15.19 -16.77
N PRO A 228 -20.70 14.71 -17.86
CA PRO A 228 -20.01 13.99 -18.91
C PRO A 228 -18.94 14.87 -19.55
N TRP A 229 -17.72 14.33 -19.72
CA TRP A 229 -16.64 15.03 -20.41
C TRP A 229 -16.45 14.49 -21.83
N LYS A 230 -16.43 13.17 -21.95
CA LYS A 230 -16.34 12.48 -23.24
C LYS A 230 -17.35 11.36 -23.33
N THR A 231 -17.95 11.22 -24.50
CA THR A 231 -18.83 10.10 -24.80
C THR A 231 -18.05 8.79 -24.99
N TYR A 232 -18.76 7.65 -25.02
CA TYR A 232 -18.18 6.34 -25.34
C TYR A 232 -17.49 6.32 -26.72
N GLN A 233 -17.89 7.19 -27.65
CA GLN A 233 -17.25 7.39 -28.97
C GLN A 233 -15.96 8.23 -28.88
N ASN A 234 -15.53 8.61 -27.68
CA ASN A 234 -14.36 9.45 -27.41
C ASN A 234 -14.47 10.89 -27.97
N THR A 235 -15.67 11.39 -28.23
CA THR A 235 -15.96 12.78 -28.59
C THR A 235 -16.25 13.62 -27.36
N LEU A 236 -15.94 14.92 -27.40
CA LEU A 236 -16.32 15.84 -26.32
C LEU A 236 -17.84 15.97 -26.26
N THR A 237 -18.40 15.96 -25.05
CA THR A 237 -19.84 16.12 -24.85
C THR A 237 -20.30 17.55 -25.11
N TYR A 238 -19.43 18.51 -24.79
CA TYR A 238 -19.73 19.95 -24.94
C TYR A 238 -18.74 20.61 -25.89
N SER A 239 -19.11 21.80 -26.41
CA SER A 239 -18.19 22.61 -27.21
C SER A 239 -16.94 23.01 -26.40
N ASP A 240 -15.83 23.28 -27.08
CA ASP A 240 -14.56 23.71 -26.45
C ASP A 240 -14.73 24.94 -25.53
N ASN A 241 -15.65 25.84 -25.89
CA ASN A 241 -15.93 27.04 -25.10
C ASN A 241 -16.62 26.68 -23.78
N LEU A 242 -17.62 25.80 -23.81
CA LEU A 242 -18.32 25.32 -22.61
C LEU A 242 -17.38 24.48 -21.72
N CYS A 243 -16.56 23.63 -22.34
CA CYS A 243 -15.51 22.90 -21.61
C CYS A 243 -14.56 23.84 -20.85
N ARG A 244 -14.12 24.93 -21.50
CA ARG A 244 -13.26 25.94 -20.84
C ARG A 244 -13.98 26.66 -19.70
N LYS A 245 -15.22 27.07 -19.89
CA LYS A 245 -16.03 27.71 -18.84
C LYS A 245 -16.24 26.77 -17.65
N PHE A 246 -16.53 25.49 -17.88
CA PHE A 246 -16.65 24.49 -16.83
C PHE A 246 -15.34 24.33 -16.05
N ILE A 247 -14.19 24.20 -16.73
CA ILE A 247 -12.87 24.10 -16.07
C ILE A 247 -12.58 25.32 -15.22
N GLN A 248 -12.94 26.53 -15.69
CA GLN A 248 -12.79 27.78 -14.92
C GLN A 248 -13.68 27.78 -13.68
N ALA A 249 -14.95 27.41 -13.83
CA ALA A 249 -15.90 27.34 -12.72
C ALA A 249 -15.47 26.29 -11.66
N LEU A 250 -15.06 25.11 -12.12
CA LEU A 250 -14.51 24.06 -11.23
C LEU A 250 -13.26 24.54 -10.49
N THR A 251 -12.37 25.26 -11.18
CA THR A 251 -11.18 25.86 -10.55
C THR A 251 -11.56 26.85 -9.44
N VAL A 252 -12.57 27.68 -9.67
CA VAL A 252 -13.08 28.63 -8.65
C VAL A 252 -13.64 27.87 -7.44
N ALA A 253 -14.50 26.88 -7.68
CA ALA A 253 -15.09 26.05 -6.62
C ALA A 253 -14.02 25.32 -5.79
N MET A 254 -13.05 24.65 -6.46
CA MET A 254 -11.93 23.97 -5.79
C MET A 254 -11.01 24.92 -5.01
N GLY A 255 -10.87 26.16 -5.47
CA GLY A 255 -10.06 27.18 -4.78
C GLY A 255 -10.72 27.73 -3.52
N ARG A 256 -12.04 27.75 -3.47
CA ARG A 256 -12.86 28.31 -2.40
C ARG A 256 -13.17 27.29 -1.30
N ASN A 257 -13.50 26.06 -1.69
CA ASN A 257 -13.96 25.00 -0.79
C ASN A 257 -12.83 24.08 -0.34
N THR A 258 -13.05 23.34 0.74
CA THR A 258 -12.25 22.17 1.08
C THR A 258 -12.68 21.02 0.16
N VAL A 259 -11.79 20.57 -0.71
CA VAL A 259 -12.06 19.46 -1.64
C VAL A 259 -11.93 18.13 -0.90
N VAL A 260 -12.95 17.28 -0.99
CA VAL A 260 -12.99 15.95 -0.38
C VAL A 260 -13.06 14.89 -1.47
N CYS A 261 -12.10 13.98 -1.47
CA CYS A 261 -12.04 12.84 -2.38
C CYS A 261 -11.69 11.55 -1.62
N HIS A 262 -11.84 10.41 -2.28
CA HIS A 262 -11.25 9.15 -1.83
C HIS A 262 -10.04 8.80 -2.70
N ASN A 263 -8.82 8.83 -2.14
CA ASN A 263 -7.56 8.75 -2.89
C ASN A 263 -7.33 9.98 -3.80
N ALA A 264 -7.52 11.14 -3.24
CA ALA A 264 -7.44 12.46 -3.89
C ALA A 264 -6.18 12.67 -4.77
N ALA A 265 -5.11 11.93 -4.48
CA ALA A 265 -3.89 12.00 -5.27
C ALA A 265 -4.11 11.65 -6.75
N PHE A 266 -5.03 10.72 -7.05
CA PHE A 266 -5.35 10.35 -8.42
C PHE A 266 -6.11 11.46 -9.14
N ASP A 267 -7.23 11.89 -8.57
CA ASP A 267 -8.12 12.89 -9.17
C ASP A 267 -7.41 14.21 -9.42
N LEU A 268 -6.78 14.72 -8.37
CA LEU A 268 -6.10 16.02 -8.42
C LEU A 268 -4.90 16.00 -9.38
N LEU A 269 -4.21 14.85 -9.48
CA LEU A 269 -3.09 14.73 -10.41
C LEU A 269 -3.55 14.72 -11.87
N VAL A 270 -4.64 13.99 -12.20
CA VAL A 270 -5.22 13.98 -13.54
C VAL A 270 -5.69 15.39 -13.93
N LEU A 271 -6.45 16.04 -13.06
CA LEU A 271 -6.96 17.39 -13.28
C LEU A 271 -5.82 18.42 -13.46
N ALA A 272 -4.80 18.38 -12.63
CA ALA A 272 -3.67 19.30 -12.72
C ALA A 272 -2.76 19.01 -13.93
N TYR A 273 -2.44 17.74 -14.18
CA TYR A 273 -1.49 17.38 -15.24
C TYR A 273 -2.08 17.57 -16.64
N LYS A 274 -3.30 17.06 -16.86
CA LYS A 274 -3.92 17.08 -18.19
C LYS A 274 -4.76 18.32 -18.48
N TYR A 275 -5.48 18.81 -17.48
CA TYR A 275 -6.46 19.90 -17.65
C TYR A 275 -5.96 21.23 -17.07
N LYS A 276 -4.75 21.24 -16.48
CA LYS A 276 -4.11 22.44 -15.93
C LYS A 276 -4.91 23.13 -14.82
N ILE A 277 -5.77 22.39 -14.15
CA ILE A 277 -6.52 22.89 -12.98
C ILE A 277 -5.53 23.00 -11.81
N PRO A 278 -5.41 24.17 -11.17
CA PRO A 278 -4.54 24.34 -10.01
C PRO A 278 -4.93 23.42 -8.86
N LEU A 279 -3.94 22.92 -8.14
CA LEU A 279 -4.17 22.12 -6.93
C LEU A 279 -4.90 22.95 -5.87
N PRO A 280 -5.99 22.43 -5.27
CA PRO A 280 -6.75 23.15 -4.25
C PRO A 280 -5.89 23.46 -3.03
N ARG A 281 -6.29 24.52 -2.29
CA ARG A 281 -5.57 24.94 -1.07
C ARG A 281 -5.79 23.97 0.08
N LYS A 282 -7.02 23.48 0.22
CA LYS A 282 -7.44 22.56 1.27
C LYS A 282 -8.00 21.28 0.65
N VAL A 283 -7.51 20.15 1.12
CA VAL A 283 -7.94 18.82 0.69
C VAL A 283 -8.13 17.96 1.92
N GLU A 284 -9.20 17.20 1.95
CA GLU A 284 -9.39 16.08 2.87
C GLU A 284 -9.55 14.79 2.06
N ASP A 285 -8.63 13.87 2.24
CA ASP A 285 -8.63 12.56 1.56
C ASP A 285 -9.11 11.49 2.54
N THR A 286 -10.29 10.93 2.29
CA THR A 286 -10.89 9.91 3.16
C THR A 286 -10.02 8.66 3.30
N MET A 287 -9.22 8.31 2.29
CA MET A 287 -8.25 7.22 2.38
C MET A 287 -7.11 7.56 3.34
N LEU A 288 -6.57 8.78 3.29
CA LEU A 288 -5.53 9.24 4.20
C LEU A 288 -6.05 9.37 5.64
N MET A 289 -7.26 9.91 5.81
CA MET A 289 -7.90 10.02 7.12
C MET A 289 -8.06 8.64 7.77
N TRP A 290 -8.58 7.65 7.05
CA TRP A 290 -8.70 6.27 7.52
C TRP A 290 -7.35 5.65 7.86
N HIS A 291 -6.36 5.83 6.99
CA HIS A 291 -5.00 5.33 7.21
C HIS A 291 -4.36 5.88 8.51
N ARG A 292 -4.76 7.07 8.96
CA ARG A 292 -4.27 7.62 10.25
C ARG A 292 -4.96 7.01 11.45
N CYS A 293 -6.22 6.58 11.30
CA CYS A 293 -6.92 5.83 12.34
C CYS A 293 -6.39 4.39 12.45
N TYR A 294 -6.20 3.74 11.30
CA TYR A 294 -5.91 2.30 11.21
C TYR A 294 -4.91 2.02 10.08
N PRO A 295 -3.60 2.25 10.31
CA PRO A 295 -2.59 2.16 9.26
C PRO A 295 -2.44 0.78 8.64
N GLU A 296 -2.66 -0.28 9.41
CA GLU A 296 -2.52 -1.68 8.97
C GLU A 296 -3.74 -2.23 8.24
N VAL A 297 -4.90 -1.53 8.33
CA VAL A 297 -6.17 -2.01 7.79
C VAL A 297 -6.35 -1.55 6.34
N GLU A 298 -7.08 -2.35 5.55
CA GLU A 298 -7.42 -2.05 4.17
C GLU A 298 -8.17 -0.72 4.08
N LYS A 299 -7.84 0.06 3.04
CA LYS A 299 -8.27 1.47 2.91
C LYS A 299 -8.97 1.78 1.59
N SER A 300 -9.44 0.76 0.85
CA SER A 300 -10.24 1.00 -0.35
C SER A 300 -11.64 1.50 0.00
N LEU A 301 -12.27 2.22 -0.94
CA LEU A 301 -13.61 2.76 -0.77
C LEU A 301 -14.61 1.68 -0.30
N GLY A 302 -14.57 0.48 -0.90
CA GLY A 302 -15.44 -0.62 -0.53
C GLY A 302 -15.29 -1.07 0.93
N HIS A 303 -14.07 -1.08 1.47
CA HIS A 303 -13.84 -1.39 2.88
C HIS A 303 -14.41 -0.31 3.80
N LEU A 304 -14.28 0.95 3.42
CA LEU A 304 -14.83 2.06 4.20
C LEU A 304 -16.36 2.09 4.13
N ILE A 305 -16.95 1.80 2.98
CA ILE A 305 -18.42 1.62 2.83
C ILE A 305 -18.90 0.54 3.81
N SER A 306 -18.25 -0.62 3.81
CA SER A 306 -18.63 -1.72 4.68
C SER A 306 -18.51 -1.39 6.17
N TYR A 307 -17.67 -0.46 6.56
CA TYR A 307 -17.49 -0.02 7.95
C TYR A 307 -18.47 1.08 8.36
N PHE A 308 -18.58 2.14 7.54
CA PHE A 308 -19.33 3.35 7.89
C PHE A 308 -20.79 3.34 7.43
N LEU A 309 -21.09 2.65 6.31
CA LEU A 309 -22.39 2.75 5.66
C LEU A 309 -23.16 1.41 5.73
N ASN A 310 -24.49 1.50 5.67
CA ASN A 310 -25.37 0.34 5.68
C ASN A 310 -25.86 0.01 4.26
N ARG A 311 -24.95 0.08 3.28
CA ARG A 311 -25.26 -0.21 1.87
C ARG A 311 -24.24 -1.16 1.26
N ARG A 312 -24.66 -1.84 0.19
CA ARG A 312 -23.77 -2.68 -0.61
C ARG A 312 -22.80 -1.83 -1.43
N TYR A 313 -21.56 -2.29 -1.57
CA TYR A 313 -20.61 -1.68 -2.47
C TYR A 313 -20.94 -2.00 -3.93
N HIS A 314 -21.02 -0.98 -4.75
CA HIS A 314 -21.43 -1.02 -6.15
C HIS A 314 -20.29 -1.20 -7.16
N LYS A 315 -19.11 -1.66 -6.72
CA LYS A 315 -17.90 -1.80 -7.58
C LYS A 315 -18.13 -2.65 -8.83
N GLY A 316 -18.96 -3.68 -8.75
CA GLY A 316 -19.29 -4.53 -9.88
C GLY A 316 -20.17 -3.86 -10.95
N GLU A 317 -20.72 -2.69 -10.66
CA GLU A 317 -21.59 -1.94 -11.56
C GLU A 317 -20.80 -0.98 -12.47
N GLY A 318 -19.53 -0.64 -12.11
CA GLY A 318 -18.70 0.28 -12.88
C GLY A 318 -18.07 -0.36 -14.10
N ILE A 319 -18.19 0.30 -15.25
CA ILE A 319 -17.57 -0.09 -16.52
C ILE A 319 -16.52 0.95 -16.90
N TYR A 320 -15.24 0.61 -16.76
CA TYR A 320 -14.13 1.55 -16.99
C TYR A 320 -13.91 1.97 -18.46
N SER A 321 -14.51 1.26 -19.42
CA SER A 321 -14.41 1.58 -20.85
C SER A 321 -15.74 1.28 -21.51
N PRO A 322 -16.71 2.19 -21.46
CA PRO A 322 -18.02 1.99 -22.06
C PRO A 322 -17.90 1.89 -23.58
N HIS A 323 -18.62 0.94 -24.18
CA HIS A 323 -18.68 0.73 -25.62
C HIS A 323 -20.04 1.13 -26.22
N ASN A 324 -21.00 1.51 -25.38
CA ASN A 324 -22.33 1.97 -25.78
C ASN A 324 -22.94 2.91 -24.73
N ALA A 325 -24.06 3.55 -25.08
CA ALA A 325 -24.72 4.52 -24.21
C ALA A 325 -25.21 3.92 -22.88
N THR A 326 -25.63 2.66 -22.85
CA THR A 326 -26.08 1.98 -21.62
C THR A 326 -24.92 1.83 -20.64
N GLN A 327 -23.77 1.40 -21.11
CA GLN A 327 -22.56 1.26 -20.29
C GLN A 327 -22.01 2.62 -19.82
N GLU A 328 -22.15 3.64 -20.67
CA GLU A 328 -21.81 5.01 -20.32
C GLU A 328 -22.70 5.52 -19.17
N LEU A 329 -24.01 5.30 -19.26
CA LEU A 329 -24.95 5.63 -18.20
C LEU A 329 -24.63 4.89 -16.88
N GLN A 330 -24.23 3.63 -16.97
CA GLN A 330 -23.79 2.85 -15.81
C GLN A 330 -22.55 3.47 -15.16
N LEU A 331 -21.55 3.90 -15.97
CA LEU A 331 -20.34 4.57 -15.47
C LEU A 331 -20.69 5.88 -14.74
N TYR A 332 -21.57 6.68 -15.30
CA TYR A 332 -21.96 7.96 -14.68
C TYR A 332 -22.77 7.75 -13.40
N THR A 333 -23.65 6.75 -13.39
CA THR A 333 -24.39 6.35 -12.18
C THR A 333 -23.43 5.87 -11.10
N TYR A 334 -22.41 5.11 -11.48
CA TYR A 334 -21.35 4.65 -10.59
C TYR A 334 -20.60 5.83 -9.96
N ASN A 335 -20.15 6.81 -10.76
CA ASN A 335 -19.47 8.01 -10.28
C ASN A 335 -20.34 8.81 -9.30
N GLY A 336 -21.63 8.99 -9.61
CA GLY A 336 -22.58 9.65 -8.69
C GLY A 336 -22.72 8.93 -7.36
N LYS A 337 -22.77 7.59 -7.36
CA LYS A 337 -22.78 6.77 -6.15
C LYS A 337 -21.47 6.91 -5.34
N ASP A 338 -20.32 7.01 -6.00
CA ASP A 338 -19.03 7.20 -5.32
C ASP A 338 -18.96 8.56 -4.60
N ILE A 339 -19.55 9.62 -5.16
CA ILE A 339 -19.69 10.93 -4.49
C ILE A 339 -20.52 10.80 -3.20
N VAL A 340 -21.72 10.21 -3.30
CA VAL A 340 -22.61 10.02 -2.14
C VAL A 340 -21.93 9.20 -1.04
N THR A 341 -21.27 8.11 -1.43
CA THR A 341 -20.58 7.25 -0.47
C THR A 341 -19.38 7.92 0.16
N THR A 342 -18.59 8.67 -0.62
CA THR A 342 -17.44 9.44 -0.11
C THR A 342 -17.89 10.48 0.92
N ARG A 343 -19.02 11.16 0.67
CA ARG A 343 -19.62 12.10 1.64
C ARG A 343 -20.02 11.39 2.95
N GLY A 344 -20.75 10.29 2.86
CA GLY A 344 -21.15 9.53 4.05
C GLY A 344 -19.97 9.01 4.88
N ILE A 345 -18.95 8.49 4.19
CA ILE A 345 -17.69 8.05 4.81
C ILE A 345 -16.96 9.22 5.48
N HIS A 346 -16.88 10.37 4.82
CA HIS A 346 -16.22 11.55 5.36
C HIS A 346 -16.84 11.99 6.68
N ILE A 347 -18.16 12.03 6.76
CA ILE A 347 -18.90 12.36 8.00
C ILE A 347 -18.56 11.35 9.11
N GLY A 348 -18.60 10.06 8.81
CA GLY A 348 -18.25 9.00 9.77
C GLY A 348 -16.79 9.06 10.23
N LEU A 349 -15.88 9.39 9.31
CA LEU A 349 -14.44 9.52 9.60
C LEU A 349 -14.14 10.67 10.57
N LYS A 350 -14.85 11.78 10.51
CA LYS A 350 -14.67 12.89 11.48
C LYS A 350 -14.87 12.39 12.91
N ALA A 351 -15.91 11.60 13.16
CA ALA A 351 -16.16 11.01 14.48
C ALA A 351 -15.10 9.96 14.84
N GLU A 352 -14.66 9.13 13.87
CA GLU A 352 -13.67 8.09 14.12
C GLU A 352 -12.27 8.66 14.41
N LEU A 353 -11.89 9.77 13.79
CA LEU A 353 -10.65 10.50 14.07
C LEU A 353 -10.62 10.98 15.53
N VAL A 354 -11.69 11.59 16.00
CA VAL A 354 -11.82 12.01 17.42
C VAL A 354 -11.67 10.82 18.35
N LYS A 355 -12.38 9.74 18.08
CA LYS A 355 -12.35 8.50 18.89
C LYS A 355 -10.96 7.86 18.96
N THR A 356 -10.18 7.95 17.88
CA THR A 356 -8.81 7.40 17.81
C THR A 356 -7.74 8.40 18.21
N GLY A 357 -8.08 9.69 18.39
CA GLY A 357 -7.13 10.77 18.65
C GLY A 357 -6.22 11.09 17.46
N ALA A 358 -6.66 10.76 16.25
CA ALA A 358 -5.84 10.84 15.04
C ALA A 358 -6.04 12.16 14.25
N GLU A 359 -6.81 13.13 14.74
CA GLU A 359 -7.19 14.36 14.02
C GLU A 359 -5.95 15.14 13.54
N LYS A 360 -4.98 15.39 14.44
CA LYS A 360 -3.76 16.14 14.10
C LYS A 360 -2.90 15.41 13.06
N SER A 361 -2.85 14.09 13.15
CA SER A 361 -2.11 13.25 12.20
C SER A 361 -2.77 13.24 10.83
N ALA A 362 -4.10 13.19 10.78
CA ALA A 362 -4.87 13.23 9.54
C ALA A 362 -4.78 14.63 8.87
N ASP A 363 -4.91 15.69 9.64
CA ASP A 363 -4.72 17.06 9.14
C ASP A 363 -3.32 17.24 8.54
N TRP A 364 -2.28 16.76 9.23
CA TRP A 364 -0.92 16.79 8.69
C TRP A 364 -0.80 16.02 7.37
N ALA A 365 -1.37 14.82 7.28
CA ALA A 365 -1.33 14.01 6.06
C ALA A 365 -2.03 14.70 4.88
N ASN A 366 -3.20 15.28 5.13
CA ASN A 366 -3.96 16.03 4.12
C ASN A 366 -3.20 17.28 3.64
N ARG A 367 -2.58 18.02 4.55
CA ARG A 367 -1.73 19.19 4.19
C ARG A 367 -0.51 18.79 3.35
N MET A 368 0.08 17.61 3.61
CA MET A 368 1.23 17.12 2.86
C MET A 368 0.89 16.64 1.45
N LEU A 369 -0.39 16.38 1.15
CA LEU A 369 -0.80 15.94 -0.19
C LEU A 369 -0.42 16.94 -1.27
N ARG A 370 -0.69 18.23 -1.06
CA ARG A 370 -0.38 19.28 -2.04
C ARG A 370 1.12 19.43 -2.33
N PRO A 371 2.04 19.51 -1.35
CA PRO A 371 3.48 19.49 -1.60
C PRO A 371 3.95 18.28 -2.41
N TYR A 372 3.45 17.08 -2.10
CA TYR A 372 3.84 15.87 -2.83
C TYR A 372 3.29 15.83 -4.26
N LEU A 373 2.06 16.27 -4.49
CA LEU A 373 1.52 16.43 -5.84
C LEU A 373 2.29 17.48 -6.64
N THR A 374 2.67 18.59 -6.01
CA THR A 374 3.51 19.62 -6.64
C THR A 374 4.88 19.05 -7.02
N ALA A 375 5.51 18.28 -6.14
CA ALA A 375 6.78 17.60 -6.45
C ALA A 375 6.62 16.58 -7.58
N THR A 376 5.50 15.83 -7.61
CA THR A 376 5.16 14.91 -8.70
C THR A 376 5.03 15.66 -10.03
N LEU A 377 4.26 16.75 -10.07
CA LEU A 377 4.04 17.55 -11.28
C LEU A 377 5.30 18.23 -11.77
N ARG A 378 6.13 18.74 -10.85
CA ARG A 378 7.39 19.40 -11.18
C ARG A 378 8.45 18.43 -11.67
N GLY A 379 8.60 17.27 -11.00
CA GLY A 379 9.70 16.34 -11.23
C GLY A 379 11.09 16.92 -10.91
N ILE A 380 12.14 16.13 -11.14
CA ILE A 380 13.54 16.50 -10.96
C ILE A 380 14.25 16.56 -12.31
N LYS A 381 14.98 17.64 -12.59
CA LYS A 381 15.73 17.81 -13.82
C LYS A 381 16.85 16.77 -13.94
N THR A 382 17.03 16.23 -15.14
CA THR A 382 17.99 15.16 -15.42
C THR A 382 18.93 15.58 -16.53
N ASP A 383 20.22 15.29 -16.39
CA ASP A 383 21.21 15.42 -17.45
C ASP A 383 21.02 14.29 -18.47
N VAL A 384 20.35 14.59 -19.56
CA VAL A 384 19.97 13.62 -20.61
C VAL A 384 21.19 13.04 -21.30
N ALA A 385 22.18 13.86 -21.62
CA ALA A 385 23.37 13.41 -22.33
C ALA A 385 24.17 12.43 -21.49
N ALA A 386 24.38 12.74 -20.20
CA ALA A 386 25.01 11.83 -19.26
C ALA A 386 24.19 10.55 -19.03
N PHE A 387 22.86 10.68 -19.04
CA PHE A 387 21.95 9.55 -18.92
C PHE A 387 22.06 8.59 -20.11
N CYS A 388 21.98 9.09 -21.34
CA CYS A 388 22.12 8.29 -22.56
C CYS A 388 23.48 7.59 -22.61
N LYS A 389 24.56 8.34 -22.40
CA LYS A 389 25.92 7.77 -22.36
C LYS A 389 26.05 6.65 -21.34
N ARG A 390 25.45 6.80 -20.17
CA ARG A 390 25.48 5.76 -19.13
C ARG A 390 24.65 4.54 -19.50
N TYR A 391 23.47 4.74 -20.08
CA TYR A 391 22.64 3.65 -20.58
C TYR A 391 23.38 2.83 -21.64
N ASP A 392 23.97 3.48 -22.64
CA ASP A 392 24.72 2.82 -23.72
C ASP A 392 25.91 2.03 -23.16
N ASN A 393 26.63 2.58 -22.20
CA ASN A 393 27.72 1.89 -21.51
C ASN A 393 27.25 0.65 -20.74
N LEU A 394 26.09 0.73 -20.08
CA LEU A 394 25.51 -0.42 -19.37
C LEU A 394 25.05 -1.52 -20.35
N GLU A 395 24.43 -1.15 -21.47
CA GLU A 395 24.04 -2.11 -22.51
C GLU A 395 25.24 -2.77 -23.17
N ALA A 396 26.25 -2.00 -23.54
CA ALA A 396 27.50 -2.55 -24.07
C ALA A 396 28.15 -3.55 -23.10
N LYS A 397 28.21 -3.17 -21.81
CA LYS A 397 28.72 -4.05 -20.75
C LYS A 397 27.88 -5.32 -20.59
N ARG A 398 26.54 -5.20 -20.63
CA ARG A 398 25.62 -6.35 -20.54
C ARG A 398 25.82 -7.32 -21.70
N LEU A 399 25.93 -6.79 -22.93
CA LEU A 399 26.18 -7.59 -24.12
C LEU A 399 27.53 -8.31 -24.05
N ALA A 400 28.58 -7.62 -23.63
CA ALA A 400 29.90 -8.24 -23.43
C ALA A 400 29.85 -9.36 -22.38
N LEU A 401 29.19 -9.13 -21.24
CA LEU A 401 29.02 -10.15 -20.21
C LEU A 401 28.24 -11.38 -20.73
N ASN A 402 27.19 -11.17 -21.52
CA ASN A 402 26.42 -12.27 -22.09
C ASN A 402 27.24 -13.08 -23.11
N ARG A 403 28.10 -12.43 -23.91
CA ARG A 403 29.05 -13.14 -24.79
C ARG A 403 30.04 -13.99 -23.98
N CYS A 404 30.62 -13.44 -22.92
CA CYS A 404 31.50 -14.20 -22.03
C CYS A 404 30.76 -15.40 -21.37
N ILE A 405 29.51 -15.22 -20.98
CA ILE A 405 28.70 -16.31 -20.42
C ILE A 405 28.46 -17.39 -21.48
N ALA A 406 28.09 -17.01 -22.71
CA ALA A 406 27.88 -17.93 -23.81
C ALA A 406 29.12 -18.81 -24.07
N ILE A 407 30.31 -18.19 -24.06
CA ILE A 407 31.59 -18.92 -24.24
C ILE A 407 31.86 -19.88 -23.07
N ILE A 408 31.80 -19.36 -21.81
CA ILE A 408 32.16 -20.16 -20.63
C ILE A 408 31.16 -21.31 -20.38
N THR A 409 29.90 -21.10 -20.71
CA THR A 409 28.86 -22.14 -20.54
C THR A 409 28.69 -23.04 -21.75
N SER A 410 29.38 -22.72 -22.88
CA SER A 410 29.17 -23.36 -24.20
C SER A 410 27.71 -23.28 -24.67
N ARG A 411 26.99 -22.19 -24.31
CA ARG A 411 25.58 -21.97 -24.62
C ARG A 411 25.36 -20.57 -25.21
N PRO A 412 25.39 -20.43 -26.53
CA PRO A 412 25.23 -19.15 -27.21
C PRO A 412 23.85 -18.55 -27.03
N ASP A 413 22.83 -19.35 -26.77
CA ASP A 413 21.41 -18.98 -26.59
C ASP A 413 21.00 -18.77 -25.14
N MET A 414 21.91 -18.87 -24.18
CA MET A 414 21.58 -18.76 -22.77
C MET A 414 21.04 -17.39 -22.38
N ASN A 415 19.77 -17.32 -22.05
CA ASN A 415 19.17 -16.13 -21.49
C ASN A 415 19.33 -16.09 -19.96
N VAL A 416 20.21 -15.22 -19.48
CA VAL A 416 20.53 -15.06 -18.04
C VAL A 416 19.33 -14.55 -17.22
N ARG A 417 18.31 -13.96 -17.87
CA ARG A 417 17.07 -13.52 -17.21
C ARG A 417 16.08 -14.66 -17.02
N SER A 418 16.18 -15.72 -17.82
CA SER A 418 15.34 -16.90 -17.65
C SER A 418 15.83 -17.70 -16.44
N TRP A 419 15.03 -17.69 -15.37
CA TRP A 419 15.34 -18.46 -14.17
C TRP A 419 15.39 -19.96 -14.48
N GLN A 420 14.56 -20.45 -15.40
CA GLN A 420 14.53 -21.86 -15.81
C GLN A 420 15.86 -22.27 -16.45
N GLN A 421 16.38 -21.47 -17.40
CA GLN A 421 17.64 -21.79 -18.07
C GLN A 421 18.84 -21.71 -17.11
N VAL A 422 18.87 -20.72 -16.23
CA VAL A 422 19.91 -20.60 -15.20
C VAL A 422 19.83 -21.75 -14.20
N THR A 423 18.63 -22.13 -13.76
CA THR A 423 18.41 -23.29 -12.88
C THR A 423 18.89 -24.60 -13.52
N LYS A 424 18.50 -24.85 -14.78
CA LYS A 424 18.92 -26.02 -15.53
C LYS A 424 20.45 -26.11 -15.63
N TYR A 425 21.09 -25.00 -16.00
CA TYR A 425 22.55 -24.95 -16.10
C TYR A 425 23.23 -25.22 -14.75
N LEU A 426 22.84 -24.55 -13.67
CA LEU A 426 23.53 -24.65 -12.38
C LEU A 426 23.30 -26.00 -11.68
N TYR A 427 22.07 -26.49 -11.67
CA TYR A 427 21.70 -27.62 -10.81
C TYR A 427 21.57 -28.94 -11.57
N ALA A 428 21.09 -28.90 -12.83
CA ALA A 428 20.99 -30.13 -13.63
C ALA A 428 22.32 -30.49 -14.32
N GLU A 429 23.03 -29.50 -14.90
CA GLU A 429 24.24 -29.76 -15.69
C GLU A 429 25.52 -29.63 -14.87
N GLN A 430 25.67 -28.56 -14.11
CA GLN A 430 26.82 -28.38 -13.21
C GLN A 430 26.67 -29.17 -11.90
N LYS A 431 25.52 -29.83 -11.67
CA LYS A 431 25.22 -30.64 -10.49
C LYS A 431 25.52 -29.96 -9.15
N LEU A 432 25.37 -28.66 -9.09
CA LEU A 432 25.57 -27.88 -7.85
C LEU A 432 24.43 -28.11 -6.86
N PRO A 433 24.69 -28.17 -5.56
CA PRO A 433 23.63 -28.21 -4.56
C PRO A 433 22.87 -26.88 -4.54
N CYS A 434 21.53 -26.92 -4.55
CA CYS A 434 20.71 -25.70 -4.49
C CYS A 434 20.54 -25.23 -3.04
N PRO A 435 21.09 -24.05 -2.65
CA PRO A 435 20.99 -23.55 -1.28
C PRO A 435 19.58 -23.09 -0.89
N ASP A 436 18.74 -22.74 -1.87
CA ASP A 436 17.37 -22.30 -1.68
C ASP A 436 16.50 -22.75 -2.86
N PRO A 437 15.78 -23.89 -2.72
CA PRO A 437 14.94 -24.43 -3.79
C PRO A 437 13.73 -23.51 -4.15
N LYS A 438 13.27 -22.67 -3.22
CA LYS A 438 12.19 -21.72 -3.49
C LYS A 438 12.65 -20.55 -4.38
N ASN A 439 13.93 -20.16 -4.24
CA ASN A 439 14.52 -19.03 -4.97
C ASN A 439 15.88 -19.40 -5.57
N PRO A 440 15.94 -20.37 -6.51
CA PRO A 440 17.19 -21.00 -6.93
C PRO A 440 18.17 -20.06 -7.65
N THR A 441 17.68 -18.98 -8.24
CA THR A 441 18.49 -18.04 -9.04
C THR A 441 18.49 -16.60 -8.53
N ASN A 442 18.02 -16.37 -7.32
CA ASN A 442 18.11 -15.04 -6.73
C ASN A 442 19.57 -14.65 -6.41
N SER A 443 19.84 -13.38 -6.22
CA SER A 443 21.21 -12.88 -6.01
C SER A 443 21.85 -13.45 -4.73
N LYS A 444 21.07 -13.68 -3.67
CA LYS A 444 21.56 -14.23 -2.38
C LYS A 444 22.00 -15.71 -2.58
N THR A 445 21.18 -16.50 -3.27
CA THR A 445 21.47 -17.91 -3.57
C THR A 445 22.70 -18.05 -4.46
N LEU A 446 22.76 -17.26 -5.55
CA LEU A 446 23.92 -17.27 -6.44
C LEU A 446 25.21 -16.80 -5.75
N LEU A 447 25.12 -15.83 -4.84
CA LEU A 447 26.26 -15.37 -4.06
C LEU A 447 26.77 -16.46 -3.11
N ARG A 448 25.87 -17.19 -2.42
CA ARG A 448 26.23 -18.34 -1.58
C ARG A 448 26.94 -19.42 -2.40
N LEU A 449 26.43 -19.74 -3.60
CA LEU A 449 27.09 -20.68 -4.52
C LEU A 449 28.47 -20.19 -4.95
N LEU A 450 28.60 -18.91 -5.31
CA LEU A 450 29.87 -18.33 -5.70
C LEU A 450 30.90 -18.37 -4.57
N THR A 451 30.50 -18.05 -3.35
CA THR A 451 31.37 -18.09 -2.17
C THR A 451 31.87 -19.50 -1.89
N LYS A 452 30.97 -20.52 -2.01
CA LYS A 452 31.29 -21.90 -1.72
C LYS A 452 32.12 -22.60 -2.84
N HIS A 453 31.71 -22.38 -4.11
CA HIS A 453 32.27 -23.13 -5.24
C HIS A 453 33.19 -22.33 -6.14
N LYS A 454 33.26 -20.99 -6.00
CA LYS A 454 34.14 -20.06 -6.74
C LYS A 454 34.06 -20.18 -8.27
N ILE A 455 32.90 -20.57 -8.82
CA ILE A 455 32.72 -20.85 -10.26
C ILE A 455 32.62 -19.55 -11.04
N PRO A 456 33.46 -19.28 -12.07
CA PRO A 456 33.48 -18.03 -12.82
C PRO A 456 32.17 -17.71 -13.52
N SER A 457 31.45 -18.69 -14.07
CA SER A 457 30.16 -18.48 -14.72
C SER A 457 29.10 -17.87 -13.78
N ILE A 458 29.07 -18.26 -12.50
CA ILE A 458 28.15 -17.70 -11.50
C ILE A 458 28.45 -16.23 -11.27
N LYS A 459 29.74 -15.85 -11.20
CA LYS A 459 30.17 -14.46 -11.07
C LYS A 459 29.69 -13.61 -12.25
N LEU A 460 29.84 -14.13 -13.46
CA LEU A 460 29.39 -13.44 -14.68
C LEU A 460 27.88 -13.34 -14.76
N ILE A 461 27.14 -14.39 -14.38
CA ILE A 461 25.67 -14.37 -14.30
C ILE A 461 25.20 -13.30 -13.31
N LEU A 462 25.78 -13.23 -12.12
CA LEU A 462 25.47 -12.18 -11.13
C LEU A 462 25.77 -10.78 -11.69
N MET A 463 26.92 -10.60 -12.33
CA MET A 463 27.28 -9.31 -12.93
C MET A 463 26.32 -8.93 -14.06
N SER A 464 25.93 -9.86 -14.93
CA SER A 464 24.99 -9.62 -16.03
C SER A 464 23.58 -9.29 -15.48
N LYS A 465 23.09 -10.05 -14.50
CA LYS A 465 21.82 -9.75 -13.82
C LYS A 465 21.83 -8.34 -13.19
N ARG A 466 22.88 -7.99 -12.45
CA ARG A 466 23.05 -6.66 -11.85
C ARG A 466 23.09 -5.55 -12.90
N THR A 467 23.85 -5.74 -13.98
CA THR A 467 23.97 -4.76 -15.07
C THR A 467 22.64 -4.62 -15.82
N GLY A 468 21.97 -5.76 -16.10
CA GLY A 468 20.67 -5.77 -16.75
C GLY A 468 19.55 -5.10 -15.92
N LYS A 469 19.59 -5.24 -14.60
CA LYS A 469 18.68 -4.55 -13.68
C LYS A 469 18.91 -3.03 -13.69
N LEU A 470 20.19 -2.61 -13.69
CA LEU A 470 20.56 -1.19 -13.82
C LEU A 470 20.12 -0.61 -15.15
N SER A 471 20.38 -1.31 -16.26
CA SER A 471 19.98 -0.89 -17.60
C SER A 471 18.44 -0.82 -17.72
N SER A 472 17.72 -1.82 -17.20
CA SER A 472 16.25 -1.82 -17.22
C SER A 472 15.65 -0.62 -16.48
N SER A 473 16.26 -0.21 -15.36
CA SER A 473 15.82 1.00 -14.63
C SER A 473 16.11 2.30 -15.38
N MET A 474 16.92 2.23 -16.44
CA MET A 474 17.32 3.35 -17.28
C MET A 474 16.83 3.22 -18.74
N LYS A 475 15.70 2.55 -19.00
CA LYS A 475 15.19 2.40 -20.37
C LYS A 475 14.81 3.76 -20.95
N ILE A 476 15.60 4.23 -21.92
CA ILE A 476 15.47 5.53 -22.60
C ILE A 476 14.08 5.73 -23.21
N ARG A 477 13.49 4.70 -23.81
CA ARG A 477 12.19 4.82 -24.47
C ARG A 477 11.06 5.16 -23.51
N LEU A 478 11.06 4.53 -22.32
CA LEU A 478 10.12 4.88 -21.25
C LEU A 478 10.33 6.32 -20.78
N TRP A 479 11.56 6.74 -20.73
CA TRP A 479 11.95 8.03 -20.23
C TRP A 479 11.64 9.17 -21.23
N MET A 480 11.89 8.99 -22.53
CA MET A 480 11.55 9.97 -23.56
C MET A 480 10.04 10.18 -23.69
N ASP A 481 9.24 9.11 -23.60
CA ASP A 481 7.78 9.21 -23.60
C ASP A 481 7.23 9.95 -22.35
N LEU A 482 8.00 9.97 -21.25
CA LEU A 482 7.62 10.56 -19.97
C LEU A 482 7.99 12.04 -19.84
N THR A 483 9.04 12.48 -20.53
CA THR A 483 9.62 13.82 -20.37
C THR A 483 9.18 14.81 -21.45
N THR A 484 8.70 14.35 -22.58
CA THR A 484 8.49 15.15 -23.81
C THR A 484 7.34 16.14 -23.75
N LYS A 485 6.57 16.23 -22.68
CA LYS A 485 5.39 17.11 -22.59
C LYS A 485 5.38 18.07 -21.40
N SER A 486 6.51 18.32 -20.80
CA SER A 486 6.66 19.43 -19.87
C SER A 486 6.73 20.75 -20.64
N THR A 487 5.93 21.73 -20.24
CA THR A 487 5.83 23.05 -20.89
C THR A 487 7.13 23.87 -20.86
N ASP A 488 8.15 23.42 -20.14
CA ASP A 488 9.41 24.11 -19.95
C ASP A 488 10.60 23.48 -20.68
N ASN A 489 10.37 22.60 -21.66
CA ASN A 489 11.41 21.92 -22.47
C ASN A 489 12.54 21.22 -21.69
N PHE A 490 12.34 20.95 -20.41
CA PHE A 490 13.33 20.28 -19.57
C PHE A 490 12.94 18.83 -19.35
N ASN A 491 13.91 17.97 -19.56
CA ASN A 491 13.82 16.55 -19.28
C ASN A 491 13.78 16.33 -17.77
N ARG A 492 12.57 16.16 -17.23
CA ARG A 492 12.36 15.96 -15.80
C ARG A 492 11.90 14.54 -15.51
N TRP A 493 12.49 13.96 -14.52
CA TRP A 493 12.07 12.65 -14.02
C TRP A 493 11.05 12.83 -12.90
N THR A 494 9.91 12.16 -13.01
CA THR A 494 8.80 12.26 -12.06
C THR A 494 8.55 10.94 -11.34
N CYS A 495 7.91 10.99 -10.18
CA CYS A 495 7.34 9.83 -9.50
C CYS A 495 6.05 10.21 -8.77
N GLY A 496 5.18 9.25 -8.58
CA GLY A 496 4.04 9.40 -7.69
C GLY A 496 4.45 9.11 -6.25
N TYR A 497 4.16 10.01 -5.34
CA TYR A 497 4.36 9.80 -3.91
C TYR A 497 3.12 9.19 -3.26
N ASN A 498 3.31 8.13 -2.48
CA ASN A 498 2.23 7.45 -1.77
C ASN A 498 2.35 7.68 -0.27
N ILE A 499 1.48 8.55 0.26
CA ILE A 499 1.46 8.94 1.68
C ILE A 499 0.90 7.83 2.57
N ALA A 500 0.02 7.00 2.01
CA ALA A 500 -0.60 5.86 2.69
C ALA A 500 -0.01 4.51 2.23
N GLY A 501 1.25 4.51 1.80
CA GLY A 501 1.90 3.34 1.20
C GLY A 501 2.38 2.30 2.21
N THR A 502 2.62 2.70 3.45
CA THR A 502 3.16 1.83 4.51
C THR A 502 2.43 2.04 5.82
N ASP A 503 2.37 1.00 6.64
CA ASP A 503 1.74 1.02 7.96
C ASP A 503 2.52 1.91 8.95
N SER A 504 3.81 2.10 8.71
CA SER A 504 4.71 2.96 9.50
C SER A 504 4.68 4.44 9.10
N PHE A 505 3.76 4.86 8.24
CA PHE A 505 3.64 6.22 7.70
C PHE A 505 4.86 6.70 6.88
N ARG A 506 5.75 5.81 6.47
CA ARG A 506 6.84 6.15 5.56
C ARG A 506 6.27 6.47 4.18
N LEU A 507 6.80 7.52 3.56
CA LEU A 507 6.44 7.89 2.21
C LEU A 507 6.95 6.82 1.22
N GLY A 508 6.03 6.26 0.41
CA GLY A 508 6.39 5.40 -0.70
C GLY A 508 6.52 6.18 -2.00
N SER A 509 7.27 5.66 -2.97
CA SER A 509 7.29 6.20 -4.32
C SER A 509 7.03 5.12 -5.37
N ARG A 510 6.29 5.47 -6.42
CA ARG A 510 5.86 4.56 -7.49
C ARG A 510 5.72 5.29 -8.82
N ALA A 511 5.47 4.53 -9.89
CA ALA A 511 5.00 5.14 -11.14
C ALA A 511 3.68 5.90 -10.89
N ILE A 512 3.52 7.05 -11.56
CA ILE A 512 2.35 7.92 -11.39
C ILE A 512 1.11 7.24 -11.95
N PHE A 513 1.20 6.80 -13.21
CA PHE A 513 0.11 6.16 -13.91
C PHE A 513 0.57 4.83 -14.52
N LYS A 514 -0.35 3.86 -14.56
CA LYS A 514 -0.14 2.60 -15.26
C LYS A 514 -1.27 2.42 -16.27
N TYR A 515 -0.95 2.31 -17.55
CA TYR A 515 -1.94 2.01 -18.59
C TYR A 515 -1.49 0.83 -19.45
N LYS A 516 -2.45 0.12 -20.04
CA LYS A 516 -2.19 -0.90 -21.05
C LYS A 516 -2.00 -0.22 -22.41
N ARG A 517 -1.01 -0.64 -23.19
CA ARG A 517 -0.79 -0.18 -24.55
C ARG A 517 -1.36 -1.21 -25.51
N GLY A 518 -2.53 -0.94 -26.09
CA GLY A 518 -3.21 -1.83 -27.03
C GLY A 518 -3.49 -3.22 -26.43
N ASP A 519 -3.65 -4.24 -27.27
CA ASP A 519 -3.83 -5.64 -26.85
C ASP A 519 -2.54 -6.34 -26.41
N ALA A 520 -1.40 -5.64 -26.43
CA ALA A 520 -0.15 -6.17 -25.90
C ALA A 520 -0.14 -6.07 -24.38
N GLU A 521 0.14 -7.17 -23.71
CA GLU A 521 0.23 -7.33 -22.23
C GLU A 521 1.38 -6.50 -21.60
N GLY A 522 1.39 -5.21 -21.77
CA GLY A 522 2.39 -4.33 -21.18
C GLY A 522 1.75 -3.13 -20.48
N LYS A 523 1.78 -3.09 -19.15
CA LYS A 523 1.44 -1.89 -18.39
C LYS A 523 2.55 -0.86 -18.57
N ILE A 524 2.28 0.26 -19.19
CA ILE A 524 3.22 1.38 -19.26
C ILE A 524 2.91 2.32 -18.11
N GLY A 525 3.91 2.60 -17.27
CA GLY A 525 3.79 3.55 -16.16
C GLY A 525 4.52 4.86 -16.48
N TYR A 526 3.93 5.98 -16.06
CA TYR A 526 4.60 7.28 -16.04
C TYR A 526 5.39 7.44 -14.74
N GLY A 527 6.64 7.86 -14.86
CA GLY A 527 7.51 8.05 -13.69
C GLY A 527 8.12 6.74 -13.21
N THR A 528 8.95 6.86 -12.21
CA THR A 528 9.71 5.75 -11.62
C THR A 528 9.84 5.93 -10.11
N ASN A 529 10.27 4.88 -9.41
CA ASN A 529 10.57 4.99 -7.98
C ASN A 529 11.87 5.80 -7.78
N LEU A 530 11.75 7.08 -7.39
CA LEU A 530 12.89 7.96 -7.13
C LEU A 530 13.58 7.68 -5.79
N GLN A 531 12.90 7.07 -4.81
CA GLN A 531 13.49 6.77 -3.51
C GLN A 531 14.54 5.65 -3.59
N ASN A 532 14.37 4.70 -4.51
CA ASN A 532 15.26 3.55 -4.68
C ASN A 532 16.38 3.77 -5.72
N GLN A 533 16.66 5.03 -6.09
CA GLN A 533 17.73 5.33 -7.03
C GLN A 533 19.11 5.04 -6.42
N LYS A 534 19.92 4.24 -7.12
CA LYS A 534 21.27 3.91 -6.67
C LYS A 534 22.15 5.13 -6.62
N LYS A 535 23.12 5.14 -5.72
CA LYS A 535 24.02 6.28 -5.48
C LYS A 535 24.67 6.79 -6.78
N GLU A 536 25.06 5.86 -7.65
CA GLU A 536 25.67 6.23 -8.93
C GLU A 536 24.68 6.89 -9.92
N GLN A 537 23.38 6.61 -9.82
CA GLN A 537 22.35 7.22 -10.67
C GLN A 537 21.95 8.61 -10.19
N ARG A 538 22.12 8.90 -8.90
CA ARG A 538 21.77 10.20 -8.32
C ARG A 538 22.59 11.35 -8.91
N THR A 539 23.78 11.07 -9.44
CA THR A 539 24.63 12.06 -10.14
C THR A 539 24.05 12.54 -11.45
N LEU A 540 23.03 11.87 -11.98
CA LEU A 540 22.33 12.27 -13.21
C LEU A 540 21.26 13.35 -12.95
N PHE A 541 20.87 13.56 -11.70
CA PHE A 541 19.93 14.60 -11.32
C PHE A 541 20.69 15.92 -11.12
N VAL A 542 20.16 16.97 -11.74
CA VAL A 542 20.77 18.30 -11.71
C VAL A 542 19.77 19.34 -11.22
N SER A 543 20.28 20.44 -10.69
CA SER A 543 19.44 21.58 -10.28
C SER A 543 18.91 22.36 -11.49
N ASP A 544 17.84 23.10 -11.28
CA ASP A 544 17.41 24.11 -12.22
C ASP A 544 18.42 25.27 -12.26
N THR A 545 18.44 26.04 -13.36
CA THR A 545 19.35 27.18 -13.54
C THR A 545 19.19 28.17 -12.39
N GLY A 546 20.28 28.54 -11.78
CA GLY A 546 20.32 29.46 -10.63
C GLY A 546 19.96 28.80 -9.27
N LEU A 547 19.64 27.51 -9.24
CA LEU A 547 19.31 26.76 -8.01
C LEU A 547 20.41 25.75 -7.68
N LYS A 548 20.37 25.21 -6.47
CA LYS A 548 21.23 24.12 -6.00
C LYS A 548 20.35 22.97 -5.48
N LEU A 549 20.82 21.74 -5.64
CA LEU A 549 20.23 20.57 -4.97
C LEU A 549 20.80 20.49 -3.56
N GLY A 550 19.91 20.47 -2.57
CA GLY A 550 20.25 20.21 -1.18
C GLY A 550 19.81 18.81 -0.78
N GLN A 551 20.60 18.15 0.06
CA GLN A 551 20.20 16.90 0.71
C GLN A 551 20.27 17.09 2.22
N VAL A 552 19.17 16.80 2.91
CA VAL A 552 19.09 16.83 4.37
C VAL A 552 18.71 15.43 4.83
N ASP A 553 19.52 14.88 5.74
CA ASP A 553 19.28 13.58 6.34
C ASP A 553 19.31 13.68 7.86
N GLN A 554 18.36 13.06 8.53
CA GLN A 554 18.30 13.04 9.99
C GLN A 554 19.23 11.95 10.52
N ALA A 555 20.24 12.33 11.28
CA ALA A 555 21.20 11.39 11.84
C ALA A 555 20.54 10.53 12.92
N GLY A 556 20.25 9.26 12.60
CA GLY A 556 19.75 8.28 13.56
C GLY A 556 18.37 8.60 14.14
N ALA A 557 17.44 9.14 13.34
CA ALA A 557 16.12 9.59 13.79
C ALA A 557 15.37 8.54 14.62
N GLU A 558 15.33 7.28 14.17
CA GLU A 558 14.64 6.18 14.87
C GLU A 558 15.28 5.91 16.24
N ALA A 559 16.61 5.79 16.27
CA ALA A 559 17.34 5.57 17.52
C ALA A 559 17.20 6.75 18.49
N LEU A 560 17.11 7.97 17.98
CA LEU A 560 16.86 9.18 18.78
C LEU A 560 15.47 9.14 19.42
N ILE A 561 14.43 8.73 18.67
CA ILE A 561 13.06 8.58 19.20
C ILE A 561 13.05 7.52 20.32
N VAL A 562 13.66 6.36 20.09
CA VAL A 562 13.77 5.30 21.09
C VAL A 562 14.49 5.81 22.34
N ALA A 563 15.60 6.55 22.16
CA ALA A 563 16.35 7.12 23.25
C ALA A 563 15.53 8.11 24.11
N TYR A 564 14.65 8.89 23.47
CA TYR A 564 13.76 9.83 24.19
C TYR A 564 12.54 9.15 24.83
N LEU A 565 12.06 8.05 24.26
CA LEU A 565 10.98 7.25 24.85
C LEU A 565 11.46 6.42 26.04
N CYS A 566 12.73 6.03 26.08
CA CYS A 566 13.33 5.37 27.23
C CYS A 566 13.45 6.36 28.39
N ARG A 567 12.74 6.11 29.48
CA ARG A 567 12.73 7.02 30.67
C ARG A 567 14.09 7.13 31.37
N HIS A 568 14.87 6.04 31.36
CA HIS A 568 16.16 5.93 32.05
C HIS A 568 17.16 5.13 31.20
N GLY A 569 18.46 5.41 31.38
CA GLY A 569 19.54 4.59 30.87
C GLY A 569 20.53 5.29 29.95
N ARG A 570 21.68 4.64 29.77
CA ARG A 570 22.83 5.15 28.99
C ARG A 570 22.50 5.50 27.53
N PHE A 571 21.45 4.92 26.96
CA PHE A 571 21.12 5.12 25.53
C PHE A 571 20.77 6.58 25.21
N ARG A 572 19.97 7.24 26.06
CA ARG A 572 19.67 8.68 25.94
C ARG A 572 20.94 9.54 26.12
N ASP A 573 21.78 9.16 27.10
CA ASP A 573 23.00 9.92 27.39
C ASP A 573 24.01 9.86 26.24
N LEU A 574 24.02 8.80 25.43
CA LEU A 574 24.83 8.71 24.21
C LEU A 574 24.49 9.84 23.24
N PHE A 575 23.19 10.07 23.01
CA PHE A 575 22.74 11.15 22.09
C PHE A 575 23.04 12.53 22.65
N LEU A 576 22.83 12.74 23.94
CA LEU A 576 23.12 14.02 24.60
C LEU A 576 24.62 14.38 24.52
N ASN A 577 25.49 13.39 24.51
CA ASN A 577 26.95 13.56 24.44
C ASN A 577 27.50 13.37 23.00
N GLY A 578 26.63 13.25 21.98
CA GLY A 578 27.03 13.14 20.58
C GLY A 578 27.82 11.86 20.24
N ILE A 579 27.53 10.76 20.95
CA ILE A 579 28.10 9.44 20.69
C ILE A 579 27.11 8.62 19.87
N LYS A 580 27.55 8.08 18.75
CA LYS A 580 26.70 7.18 17.95
C LYS A 580 26.47 5.85 18.67
N SER A 581 25.22 5.41 18.78
CA SER A 581 24.87 4.17 19.47
C SER A 581 25.65 2.94 18.96
N HIS A 582 25.84 2.84 17.63
CA HIS A 582 26.61 1.72 17.06
C HIS A 582 28.12 1.79 17.33
N VAL A 583 28.69 2.97 17.62
CA VAL A 583 30.08 3.08 18.11
C VAL A 583 30.14 2.56 19.52
N PHE A 584 29.19 2.94 20.37
CA PHE A 584 29.12 2.48 21.75
C PHE A 584 28.91 0.95 21.83
N VAL A 585 27.94 0.41 21.10
CA VAL A 585 27.70 -1.04 21.02
C VAL A 585 28.92 -1.76 20.44
N GLY A 586 29.52 -1.23 19.38
CA GLY A 586 30.74 -1.78 18.77
C GLY A 586 31.91 -1.83 19.75
N LEU A 587 32.09 -0.77 20.55
CA LEU A 587 33.12 -0.71 21.58
C LEU A 587 32.98 -1.87 22.57
N HIS A 588 31.79 -2.09 23.11
CA HIS A 588 31.52 -3.09 24.14
C HIS A 588 31.47 -4.53 23.62
N VAL A 589 30.80 -4.75 22.51
CA VAL A 589 30.59 -6.11 21.97
C VAL A 589 31.85 -6.70 21.34
N PHE A 590 32.68 -5.88 20.72
CA PHE A 590 33.90 -6.34 20.02
C PHE A 590 35.20 -5.89 20.74
N LYS A 591 35.13 -5.74 22.04
CA LYS A 591 36.21 -5.28 22.90
C LYS A 591 37.57 -5.93 22.58
N ASP A 592 37.62 -7.26 22.50
CA ASP A 592 38.84 -8.00 22.21
C ASP A 592 39.41 -7.76 20.79
N ALA A 593 38.55 -7.45 19.84
CA ALA A 593 38.99 -7.08 18.49
C ALA A 593 39.72 -5.75 18.46
N TRP A 594 39.30 -4.79 19.29
CA TRP A 594 39.94 -3.49 19.44
C TRP A 594 41.27 -3.57 20.18
N LYS A 595 41.32 -4.33 21.27
CA LYS A 595 42.56 -4.59 22.03
C LYS A 595 43.70 -5.12 21.17
N LYS A 596 43.40 -5.99 20.19
CA LYS A 596 44.38 -6.54 19.26
C LYS A 596 44.91 -5.55 18.21
N ARG A 597 44.32 -4.35 18.12
CA ARG A 597 44.56 -3.39 17.04
C ARG A 597 44.96 -2.01 17.51
N ILE A 598 45.15 -1.85 18.80
CA ILE A 598 45.55 -0.56 19.43
C ILE A 598 46.83 -0.77 20.26
N ASP A 599 47.69 0.24 20.26
CA ASP A 599 48.99 0.16 20.94
C ASP A 599 48.89 -0.01 22.46
N ASN A 600 47.81 0.56 23.05
CA ASN A 600 47.51 0.42 24.49
C ASN A 600 46.19 -0.36 24.67
N PRO A 601 46.23 -1.70 24.82
CA PRO A 601 45.01 -2.50 24.98
C PRO A 601 44.17 -2.16 26.22
N ASP A 602 44.79 -1.74 27.29
CA ASP A 602 44.11 -1.44 28.57
C ASP A 602 43.22 -0.21 28.48
N CYS A 603 43.51 0.71 27.55
CA CYS A 603 42.63 1.86 27.31
C CYS A 603 41.22 1.45 26.84
N VAL A 604 41.08 0.30 26.17
CA VAL A 604 39.78 -0.18 25.71
C VAL A 604 38.89 -0.61 26.89
N ASP A 605 39.50 -1.24 27.92
CA ASP A 605 38.79 -1.59 29.15
C ASP A 605 38.34 -0.34 29.89
N ALA A 606 39.28 0.61 30.07
CA ALA A 606 38.97 1.88 30.72
C ALA A 606 37.82 2.62 30.01
N LEU A 607 37.82 2.65 28.67
CA LEU A 607 36.74 3.28 27.88
C LEU A 607 35.39 2.59 28.06
N CYS A 608 35.34 1.27 28.23
CA CYS A 608 34.11 0.54 28.46
C CYS A 608 33.47 0.83 29.82
N ASP A 609 34.24 1.18 30.81
CA ASP A 609 33.76 1.44 32.16
C ASP A 609 33.21 2.87 32.34
N LEU A 610 33.54 3.77 31.42
CA LEU A 610 33.15 5.18 31.49
C LEU A 610 31.65 5.38 31.14
N ASN A 611 31.04 6.38 31.78
CA ASN A 611 29.74 6.87 31.34
C ASN A 611 29.86 7.65 30.01
N PRO A 612 28.77 7.89 29.27
CA PRO A 612 28.85 8.56 27.98
C PRO A 612 29.52 9.94 27.98
N ARG A 613 29.38 10.71 29.05
CA ARG A 613 30.02 12.04 29.17
C ARG A 613 31.53 11.92 29.34
N GLU A 614 31.96 11.07 30.26
CA GLU A 614 33.38 10.79 30.50
C GLU A 614 34.03 10.15 29.27
N LEU A 615 33.35 9.17 28.66
CA LEU A 615 33.78 8.51 27.43
C LEU A 615 34.06 9.52 26.30
N LYS A 616 33.17 10.50 26.14
CA LYS A 616 33.32 11.53 25.09
C LYS A 616 34.54 12.42 25.28
N LEU A 617 34.90 12.67 26.53
CA LEU A 617 36.02 13.54 26.93
C LEU A 617 37.37 12.79 26.99
N HIS A 618 37.33 11.45 27.02
CA HIS A 618 38.54 10.66 27.10
C HIS A 618 39.45 10.82 25.87
N PRO A 619 40.75 11.08 26.01
CA PRO A 619 41.67 11.38 24.91
C PRO A 619 41.75 10.24 23.87
N ASP A 620 41.74 8.99 24.32
CA ASP A 620 41.83 7.81 23.44
C ASP A 620 40.52 7.48 22.72
N PHE A 621 39.37 8.01 23.17
CA PHE A 621 38.07 7.67 22.59
C PHE A 621 37.99 7.99 21.10
N LYS A 622 38.51 9.13 20.68
CA LYS A 622 38.51 9.51 19.24
C LYS A 622 39.30 8.52 18.39
N LYS A 623 40.41 7.96 18.91
CA LYS A 623 41.23 6.98 18.21
C LYS A 623 40.47 5.67 18.04
N VAL A 624 39.84 5.19 19.11
CA VAL A 624 39.04 3.96 19.09
C VAL A 624 37.75 4.13 18.31
N GLU A 625 37.05 5.26 18.42
CA GLU A 625 35.87 5.60 17.59
C GLU A 625 36.17 5.54 16.11
N ARG A 626 37.33 6.07 15.69
CA ARG A 626 37.77 6.03 14.30
C ARG A 626 38.04 4.60 13.83
N LEU A 627 38.76 3.81 14.63
CA LEU A 627 39.03 2.40 14.36
C LEU A 627 37.74 1.59 14.19
N ILE A 628 36.75 1.80 15.08
CA ILE A 628 35.45 1.17 14.99
C ILE A 628 34.75 1.53 13.67
N LYS A 629 34.72 2.80 13.27
CA LYS A 629 34.10 3.26 12.04
C LYS A 629 34.80 2.72 10.79
N ASP A 630 36.13 2.68 10.78
CA ASP A 630 36.93 2.18 9.67
C ASP A 630 36.73 0.67 9.45
N SER A 631 36.30 -0.08 10.46
CA SER A 631 35.96 -1.49 10.33
C SER A 631 34.80 -1.77 9.37
N ASP A 632 34.01 -0.77 9.00
CA ASP A 632 32.94 -0.94 7.99
C ASP A 632 33.50 -1.30 6.60
N ALA A 633 34.73 -0.91 6.30
CA ALA A 633 35.44 -1.24 5.06
C ALA A 633 36.21 -2.57 5.08
N TRP A 634 36.27 -3.26 6.23
CA TRP A 634 37.03 -4.51 6.41
C TRP A 634 36.34 -5.73 5.78
N PRO A 635 37.00 -6.90 5.71
CA PRO A 635 36.39 -8.14 5.24
C PRO A 635 35.08 -8.46 5.96
N ALA A 636 34.15 -9.15 5.30
CA ALA A 636 32.78 -9.35 5.80
C ALA A 636 32.68 -9.88 7.23
N ALA A 637 33.61 -10.77 7.65
CA ALA A 637 33.64 -11.32 9.00
C ALA A 637 34.13 -10.31 10.07
N GLU A 638 34.77 -9.23 9.66
CA GLU A 638 35.38 -8.22 10.55
C GLU A 638 34.73 -6.84 10.40
N ARG A 639 33.59 -6.75 9.76
CA ARG A 639 32.82 -5.51 9.63
C ARG A 639 32.07 -5.18 10.92
N TYR A 640 32.82 -5.00 11.99
CA TYR A 640 32.28 -4.85 13.34
C TYR A 640 31.34 -3.65 13.48
N TYR A 641 31.63 -2.53 12.82
CA TYR A 641 30.73 -1.37 12.80
C TYR A 641 29.39 -1.68 12.15
N PHE A 642 29.39 -2.41 11.03
CA PHE A 642 28.16 -2.86 10.37
C PHE A 642 27.36 -3.82 11.26
N ILE A 643 28.03 -4.77 11.91
CA ILE A 643 27.39 -5.72 12.82
C ILE A 643 26.80 -4.98 14.02
N ALA A 644 27.53 -4.03 14.62
CA ALA A 644 27.03 -3.20 15.71
C ALA A 644 25.80 -2.38 15.30
N LYS A 645 25.78 -1.88 14.05
CA LYS A 645 24.62 -1.21 13.48
C LYS A 645 23.40 -2.14 13.39
N MET A 646 23.58 -3.37 12.92
CA MET A 646 22.51 -4.37 12.88
C MET A 646 21.98 -4.70 14.27
N ILE A 647 22.86 -4.88 15.28
CA ILE A 647 22.49 -5.11 16.67
C ILE A 647 21.62 -3.95 17.19
N CYS A 648 22.05 -2.70 16.99
CA CYS A 648 21.27 -1.53 17.41
C CYS A 648 19.88 -1.49 16.76
N HIS A 649 19.80 -1.77 15.45
CA HIS A 649 18.52 -1.80 14.76
C HIS A 649 17.61 -2.91 15.28
N ALA A 650 18.13 -4.14 15.42
CA ALA A 650 17.38 -5.27 15.95
C ALA A 650 16.83 -4.96 17.36
N SER A 651 17.67 -4.43 18.25
CA SER A 651 17.25 -4.05 19.61
C SER A 651 16.19 -2.96 19.64
N ASN A 652 16.26 -1.97 18.72
CA ASN A 652 15.25 -0.91 18.64
C ASN A 652 13.87 -1.43 18.21
N TYR A 653 13.82 -2.55 17.47
CA TYR A 653 12.59 -3.18 17.00
C TYR A 653 12.15 -4.39 17.84
N GLY A 654 12.83 -4.66 18.97
CA GLY A 654 12.45 -5.75 19.88
C GLY A 654 12.79 -7.16 19.39
N MET A 655 13.76 -7.27 18.48
CA MET A 655 14.29 -8.55 17.98
C MET A 655 15.32 -9.15 18.91
#